data_151a517021cd81ee6c788925a3b8f273
#
_entry.id   151a517021cd81ee6c788925a3b8f273
#
_cell.length_a   1.000
_cell.length_b   1.000
_cell.length_c   1.000
_cell.angle_alpha   90.00
_cell.angle_beta   90.00
_cell.angle_gamma   90.00
#
_symmetry.space_group_name_H-M   'P 1'
#
loop_
_entity.id
_entity.type
_entity.pdbx_description
1 polymer ?
#
loop_
_entity_poly.entity_id
_entity_poly.type
_entity_poly.pdbx_seq_one_letter_code
_entity_poly.pdbx_strand_id
1 'polypeptide(L)'
;MKNTVLQNDWYGREKISKILLKVAPPVMLAQLIQALYNIVDSFFVGMYSNDALTALSVIYPMQLVIIALAVGTGVGVNTYMARKYAQERPKDAEAAAGCGTVLALVSWALFAALSLIFMRPYVKTSATSPEAVEYAVIYGNIVCAGSIGVFLEGNWTKVHQAHGNMRRPMIAQITGALTNIILDPILIFGIGPAPEMGVAGATVIGQICAAVIVSVGAVCKPPELRHMRRFINRIYFFGYSSILMQLLYTVYILALNIILAGFSDAAVTVLGLYYKLQSFFFIPLFGLQTCIVPVLSFNFAKGDGQRCRQTMNLSFLISSVFMLLGIVCFVSFPVPMIRLFSDSSQVIEIGKIAFPIIGTGFVSAVFGIIMPTFFQAIGKGAQSTFLSLLRQIFCLIPIFWAFSLVGLNCTWLAFPLSETISGVAGLVMYRAELKKWSKHSEGKKSPSDAVLRPSRPGVIITIAREHGSSGKQIGKVVAERLGIPFYYKEMTALAAEESGLDREFISDINANSPKILHDLYLSTHVVQQAVAAQDRIIRRIAENGSCVIVGRSADYVLRDHPDLFRVFVYAPKDFRIKRLGKVYGDDPETAEKNIRRSDGARAAYYRNISGRVWGERENYDLMISSEIGIESSADIICKYAAAKENADRAAR
;
A
#
# COMPACT_ATOMS: atom_id res chain seq x y z
N MET A 1 8.25 23.48 7.22
CA MET A 1 7.71 22.30 7.92
C MET A 1 6.27 22.46 8.46
N LYS A 2 5.83 23.61 8.99
CA LYS A 2 4.43 23.78 9.44
C LYS A 2 3.34 23.67 8.34
N ASN A 3 3.65 23.96 7.09
CA ASN A 3 2.68 23.86 5.98
C ASN A 3 2.46 22.44 5.44
N THR A 4 3.31 21.47 5.76
CA THR A 4 3.23 20.09 5.22
C THR A 4 2.15 19.26 5.91
N VAL A 5 1.88 19.51 7.18
CA VAL A 5 0.85 18.79 7.96
C VAL A 5 -0.56 19.17 7.48
N LEU A 6 -0.78 20.43 7.10
CA LEU A 6 -2.07 20.93 6.57
C LEU A 6 -2.35 20.42 5.13
N GLN A 7 -1.31 20.14 4.33
CA GLN A 7 -1.48 19.60 2.97
C GLN A 7 -1.90 18.12 2.98
N ASN A 8 -1.56 17.35 3.99
CA ASN A 8 -1.84 15.91 4.05
C ASN A 8 -3.30 15.56 4.37
N ASP A 9 -4.05 16.46 5.01
CA ASP A 9 -5.47 16.25 5.29
C ASP A 9 -6.37 16.52 4.06
N TRP A 10 -5.77 17.03 2.99
CA TRP A 10 -6.45 17.35 1.74
C TRP A 10 -7.13 16.14 1.09
N TYR A 11 -6.50 14.95 1.11
CA TYR A 11 -7.12 13.71 0.61
C TYR A 11 -8.40 13.32 1.37
N GLY A 12 -8.53 13.74 2.62
CA GLY A 12 -9.70 13.46 3.46
C GLY A 12 -10.80 14.52 3.42
N ARG A 13 -10.50 15.78 3.04
CA ARG A 13 -11.43 16.92 3.14
C ARG A 13 -12.01 17.38 1.81
N GLU A 14 -11.19 17.45 0.77
CA GLU A 14 -11.61 17.95 -0.54
C GLU A 14 -12.52 16.97 -1.28
N LYS A 15 -13.38 17.50 -2.19
CA LYS A 15 -14.20 16.68 -3.08
C LYS A 15 -13.33 15.76 -3.93
N ILE A 16 -13.70 14.47 -4.06
CA ILE A 16 -12.92 13.47 -4.82
C ILE A 16 -12.71 13.91 -6.27
N SER A 17 -13.71 14.50 -6.92
CA SER A 17 -13.58 15.03 -8.29
C SER A 17 -12.47 16.08 -8.38
N LYS A 18 -12.39 17.01 -7.42
CA LYS A 18 -11.36 18.05 -7.38
C LYS A 18 -9.98 17.46 -7.09
N ILE A 19 -9.91 16.41 -6.24
CA ILE A 19 -8.67 15.68 -6.00
C ILE A 19 -8.16 15.04 -7.30
N LEU A 20 -8.98 14.25 -7.98
CA LEU A 20 -8.58 13.55 -9.19
C LEU A 20 -8.24 14.52 -10.33
N LEU A 21 -9.02 15.60 -10.53
CA LEU A 21 -8.71 16.64 -11.52
C LEU A 21 -7.39 17.39 -11.26
N LYS A 22 -6.93 17.44 -10.01
CA LYS A 22 -5.66 18.09 -9.66
C LYS A 22 -4.46 17.14 -9.78
N VAL A 23 -4.63 15.86 -9.47
CA VAL A 23 -3.52 14.89 -9.42
C VAL A 23 -3.36 14.06 -10.68
N ALA A 24 -4.44 13.76 -11.42
CA ALA A 24 -4.36 12.90 -12.59
C ALA A 24 -3.72 13.56 -13.83
N PRO A 25 -4.06 14.80 -14.25
CA PRO A 25 -3.47 15.40 -15.43
C PRO A 25 -1.95 15.50 -15.42
N PRO A 26 -1.26 15.89 -14.32
CA PRO A 26 0.19 15.87 -14.27
C PRO A 26 0.80 14.48 -14.50
N VAL A 27 0.19 13.43 -13.94
CA VAL A 27 0.68 12.05 -14.12
C VAL A 27 0.42 11.57 -15.56
N MET A 28 -0.75 11.88 -16.12
CA MET A 28 -1.07 11.55 -17.53
C MET A 28 -0.10 12.24 -18.50
N LEU A 29 0.19 13.51 -18.27
CA LEU A 29 1.15 14.25 -19.10
C LEU A 29 2.56 13.65 -19.01
N ALA A 30 3.01 13.31 -17.82
CA ALA A 30 4.30 12.66 -17.64
C ALA A 30 4.38 11.32 -18.39
N GLN A 31 3.32 10.50 -18.34
CA GLN A 31 3.25 9.24 -19.07
C GLN A 31 3.17 9.42 -20.59
N LEU A 32 2.49 10.46 -21.05
CA LEU A 32 2.47 10.81 -22.48
C LEU A 32 3.88 11.15 -23.00
N ILE A 33 4.59 12.01 -22.27
CA ILE A 33 5.97 12.37 -22.61
C ILE A 33 6.89 11.14 -22.56
N GLN A 34 6.69 10.26 -21.56
CA GLN A 34 7.42 8.99 -21.47
C GLN A 34 7.18 8.08 -22.68
N ALA A 35 5.94 7.99 -23.15
CA ALA A 35 5.62 7.19 -24.34
C ALA A 35 6.24 7.80 -25.62
N LEU A 36 6.20 9.12 -25.77
CA LEU A 36 6.81 9.84 -26.89
C LEU A 36 8.34 9.67 -26.88
N TYR A 37 8.98 9.84 -25.75
CA TYR A 37 10.42 9.68 -25.62
C TYR A 37 10.88 8.28 -26.05
N ASN A 38 10.19 7.23 -25.68
CA ASN A 38 10.55 5.85 -26.07
C ASN A 38 10.48 5.63 -27.59
N ILE A 39 9.59 6.35 -28.30
CA ILE A 39 9.50 6.32 -29.76
C ILE A 39 10.68 7.04 -30.37
N VAL A 40 11.01 8.22 -29.86
CA VAL A 40 12.11 9.06 -30.38
C VAL A 40 13.46 8.38 -30.17
N ASP A 41 13.70 7.80 -28.99
CA ASP A 41 14.90 7.01 -28.68
C ASP A 41 15.07 5.85 -29.67
N SER A 42 14.01 5.04 -29.86
CA SER A 42 14.03 3.94 -30.83
C SER A 42 14.26 4.41 -32.26
N PHE A 43 13.79 5.59 -32.62
CA PHE A 43 13.99 6.19 -33.97
C PHE A 43 15.47 6.55 -34.19
N PHE A 44 16.12 7.25 -33.28
CA PHE A 44 17.53 7.62 -33.40
C PHE A 44 18.46 6.38 -33.43
N VAL A 45 18.17 5.40 -32.58
CA VAL A 45 18.95 4.15 -32.56
C VAL A 45 18.77 3.36 -33.86
N GLY A 46 17.54 3.29 -34.39
CA GLY A 46 17.27 2.62 -35.66
C GLY A 46 17.93 3.29 -36.88
N MET A 47 18.12 4.63 -36.85
CA MET A 47 18.91 5.34 -37.87
C MET A 47 20.39 5.02 -37.81
N TYR A 48 20.92 4.64 -36.65
CA TYR A 48 22.33 4.32 -36.50
C TYR A 48 22.66 2.90 -36.98
N SER A 49 21.98 1.86 -36.44
CA SER A 49 22.24 0.46 -36.81
C SER A 49 21.10 -0.45 -36.41
N ASN A 50 20.83 -1.48 -37.24
CA ASN A 50 19.90 -2.56 -36.91
C ASN A 50 20.40 -3.43 -35.73
N ASP A 51 21.71 -3.64 -35.60
CA ASP A 51 22.31 -4.40 -34.50
C ASP A 51 22.16 -3.65 -33.17
N ALA A 52 22.31 -2.33 -33.18
CA ALA A 52 22.05 -1.48 -32.01
C ALA A 52 20.56 -1.53 -31.60
N LEU A 53 19.63 -1.54 -32.55
CA LEU A 53 18.20 -1.69 -32.26
C LEU A 53 17.89 -3.09 -31.69
N THR A 54 18.56 -4.12 -32.19
CA THR A 54 18.50 -5.48 -31.64
C THR A 54 19.01 -5.50 -30.19
N ALA A 55 20.13 -4.83 -29.92
CA ALA A 55 20.71 -4.74 -28.60
C ALA A 55 19.72 -4.09 -27.57
N LEU A 56 19.03 -3.00 -27.95
CA LEU A 56 17.98 -2.39 -27.14
C LEU A 56 16.88 -3.41 -26.80
N SER A 57 16.43 -4.14 -27.81
CA SER A 57 15.36 -5.13 -27.65
C SER A 57 15.75 -6.27 -26.72
N VAL A 58 17.00 -6.74 -26.78
CA VAL A 58 17.55 -7.79 -25.89
C VAL A 58 17.64 -7.32 -24.44
N ILE A 59 17.99 -6.05 -24.20
CA ILE A 59 18.14 -5.49 -22.83
C ILE A 59 16.82 -5.01 -22.25
N TYR A 60 15.80 -4.76 -23.07
CA TYR A 60 14.50 -4.27 -22.61
C TYR A 60 13.84 -5.07 -21.47
N PRO A 61 13.85 -6.43 -21.45
CA PRO A 61 13.35 -7.20 -20.31
C PRO A 61 14.06 -6.89 -18.99
N MET A 62 15.36 -6.62 -19.01
CA MET A 62 16.11 -6.24 -17.81
C MET A 62 15.69 -4.86 -17.30
N GLN A 63 15.45 -3.92 -18.20
CA GLN A 63 14.90 -2.60 -17.84
C GLN A 63 13.51 -2.71 -17.20
N LEU A 64 12.65 -3.62 -17.65
CA LEU A 64 11.35 -3.89 -17.03
C LEU A 64 11.49 -4.45 -15.60
N VAL A 65 12.48 -5.28 -15.33
CA VAL A 65 12.79 -5.76 -13.97
C VAL A 65 13.25 -4.60 -13.08
N ILE A 66 14.12 -3.72 -13.56
CA ILE A 66 14.55 -2.51 -12.86
C ILE A 66 13.32 -1.66 -12.47
N ILE A 67 12.44 -1.40 -13.44
CA ILE A 67 11.21 -0.62 -13.24
C ILE A 67 10.30 -1.33 -12.22
N ALA A 68 10.13 -2.64 -12.32
CA ALA A 68 9.30 -3.43 -11.40
C ALA A 68 9.77 -3.30 -9.95
N LEU A 69 11.08 -3.42 -9.71
CA LEU A 69 11.68 -3.30 -8.38
C LEU A 69 11.59 -1.86 -7.86
N ALA A 70 11.95 -0.87 -8.67
CA ALA A 70 11.95 0.54 -8.29
C ALA A 70 10.55 1.05 -7.98
N VAL A 71 9.61 0.88 -8.94
CA VAL A 71 8.23 1.36 -8.80
C VAL A 71 7.47 0.55 -7.76
N GLY A 72 7.64 -0.77 -7.72
CA GLY A 72 6.94 -1.63 -6.78
C GLY A 72 7.33 -1.37 -5.33
N THR A 73 8.63 -1.20 -5.04
CA THR A 73 9.11 -0.79 -3.72
C THR A 73 8.58 0.60 -3.36
N GLY A 74 8.63 1.55 -4.29
CA GLY A 74 8.09 2.89 -4.11
C GLY A 74 6.58 2.91 -3.83
N VAL A 75 5.77 2.05 -4.48
CA VAL A 75 4.33 1.90 -4.19
C VAL A 75 4.11 1.42 -2.75
N GLY A 76 4.95 0.52 -2.26
CA GLY A 76 4.94 0.09 -0.86
C GLY A 76 5.19 1.25 0.10
N VAL A 77 6.19 2.09 -0.18
CA VAL A 77 6.49 3.32 0.58
C VAL A 77 5.31 4.27 0.54
N ASN A 78 4.75 4.57 -0.64
CA ASN A 78 3.61 5.46 -0.82
C ASN A 78 2.39 5.02 0.01
N THR A 79 2.01 3.75 -0.11
CA THR A 79 0.86 3.17 0.59
C THR A 79 1.05 3.24 2.10
N TYR A 80 2.25 2.92 2.59
CA TYR A 80 2.55 2.99 4.02
C TYR A 80 2.57 4.43 4.55
N MET A 81 3.20 5.35 3.81
CA MET A 81 3.21 6.78 4.16
C MET A 81 1.80 7.38 4.21
N ALA A 82 0.98 7.16 3.17
CA ALA A 82 -0.40 7.67 3.12
C ALA A 82 -1.22 7.22 4.33
N ARG A 83 -1.05 5.96 4.76
CA ARG A 83 -1.69 5.43 5.97
C ARG A 83 -1.16 6.07 7.25
N LYS A 84 0.16 6.33 7.34
CA LYS A 84 0.76 6.98 8.51
C LYS A 84 0.32 8.43 8.65
N TYR A 85 0.17 9.15 7.53
CA TYR A 85 -0.42 10.47 7.54
C TYR A 85 -1.89 10.45 7.97
N ALA A 86 -2.68 9.49 7.51
CA ALA A 86 -4.07 9.31 7.95
C ALA A 86 -4.20 9.02 9.46
N GLN A 87 -3.18 8.38 10.05
CA GLN A 87 -3.06 8.08 11.47
C GLN A 87 -2.43 9.20 12.30
N GLU A 88 -2.17 10.37 11.71
CA GLU A 88 -1.51 11.52 12.35
C GLU A 88 -0.10 11.21 12.91
N ARG A 89 0.63 10.31 12.23
CA ARG A 89 2.00 9.91 12.57
C ARG A 89 3.00 10.31 11.49
N PRO A 90 3.28 11.61 11.30
CA PRO A 90 4.14 12.09 10.22
C PRO A 90 5.60 11.61 10.35
N LYS A 91 6.12 11.48 11.59
CA LYS A 91 7.48 10.99 11.82
C LYS A 91 7.69 9.55 11.30
N ASP A 92 6.68 8.67 11.47
CA ASP A 92 6.73 7.31 10.95
C ASP A 92 6.65 7.30 9.41
N ALA A 93 5.92 8.25 8.81
CA ALA A 93 5.85 8.39 7.36
C ALA A 93 7.20 8.86 6.78
N GLU A 94 7.84 9.86 7.39
CA GLU A 94 9.16 10.35 7.00
C GLU A 94 10.24 9.26 7.16
N ALA A 95 10.20 8.50 8.26
CA ALA A 95 11.09 7.37 8.47
C ALA A 95 10.89 6.27 7.39
N ALA A 96 9.66 6.04 6.96
CA ALA A 96 9.38 5.12 5.85
C ALA A 96 9.94 5.61 4.51
N ALA A 97 9.86 6.93 4.23
CA ALA A 97 10.48 7.53 3.05
C ALA A 97 12.00 7.36 3.04
N GLY A 98 12.65 7.63 4.20
CA GLY A 98 14.09 7.41 4.37
C GLY A 98 14.50 5.94 4.23
N CYS A 99 13.71 5.01 4.79
CA CYS A 99 13.92 3.57 4.60
C CYS A 99 13.78 3.18 3.13
N GLY A 100 12.80 3.73 2.40
CA GLY A 100 12.61 3.52 0.97
C GLY A 100 13.82 3.95 0.14
N THR A 101 14.47 5.06 0.50
CA THR A 101 15.71 5.52 -0.16
C THR A 101 16.85 4.52 0.06
N VAL A 102 17.01 3.99 1.28
CA VAL A 102 18.02 2.95 1.55
C VAL A 102 17.72 1.67 0.76
N LEU A 103 16.45 1.25 0.70
CA LEU A 103 16.04 0.08 -0.08
C LEU A 103 16.29 0.27 -1.58
N ALA A 104 16.03 1.47 -2.11
CA ALA A 104 16.31 1.80 -3.50
C ALA A 104 17.82 1.65 -3.82
N LEU A 105 18.70 2.17 -2.96
CA LEU A 105 20.15 2.05 -3.10
C LEU A 105 20.63 0.60 -2.99
N VAL A 106 20.13 -0.15 -2.01
CA VAL A 106 20.50 -1.56 -1.83
C VAL A 106 20.03 -2.41 -3.02
N SER A 107 18.78 -2.20 -3.48
CA SER A 107 18.24 -2.92 -4.63
C SER A 107 19.01 -2.58 -5.91
N TRP A 108 19.35 -1.31 -6.11
CA TRP A 108 20.21 -0.90 -7.22
C TRP A 108 21.58 -1.58 -7.16
N ALA A 109 22.28 -1.52 -6.02
CA ALA A 109 23.61 -2.07 -5.88
C ALA A 109 23.64 -3.60 -6.14
N LEU A 110 22.65 -4.31 -5.59
CA LEU A 110 22.47 -5.74 -5.81
C LEU A 110 22.19 -6.06 -7.28
N PHE A 111 21.26 -5.32 -7.91
CA PHE A 111 20.89 -5.53 -9.30
C PHE A 111 22.05 -5.19 -10.24
N ALA A 112 22.77 -4.09 -10.03
CA ALA A 112 23.94 -3.69 -10.81
C ALA A 112 25.07 -4.74 -10.70
N ALA A 113 25.36 -5.23 -9.50
CA ALA A 113 26.38 -6.27 -9.30
C ALA A 113 26.00 -7.58 -10.03
N LEU A 114 24.75 -8.03 -9.90
CA LEU A 114 24.26 -9.23 -10.58
C LEU A 114 24.26 -9.05 -12.10
N SER A 115 23.82 -7.91 -12.60
CA SER A 115 23.78 -7.64 -14.03
C SER A 115 25.19 -7.64 -14.66
N LEU A 116 26.18 -7.01 -14.01
CA LEU A 116 27.57 -7.02 -14.49
C LEU A 116 28.14 -8.44 -14.58
N ILE A 117 27.79 -9.33 -13.64
CA ILE A 117 28.27 -10.72 -13.65
C ILE A 117 27.57 -11.55 -14.74
N PHE A 118 26.25 -11.39 -14.87
CA PHE A 118 25.42 -12.26 -15.73
C PHE A 118 25.07 -11.66 -17.10
N MET A 119 25.49 -10.43 -17.42
CA MET A 119 25.11 -9.75 -18.67
C MET A 119 25.52 -10.55 -19.90
N ARG A 120 26.77 -10.94 -20.00
CA ARG A 120 27.30 -11.65 -21.16
C ARG A 120 26.65 -13.04 -21.38
N PRO A 121 26.50 -13.91 -20.36
CA PRO A 121 25.70 -15.13 -20.47
C PRO A 121 24.26 -14.87 -20.94
N TYR A 122 23.58 -13.88 -20.37
CA TYR A 122 22.20 -13.53 -20.72
C TYR A 122 22.06 -13.10 -22.19
N VAL A 123 22.89 -12.17 -22.64
CA VAL A 123 22.84 -11.66 -24.02
C VAL A 123 23.09 -12.77 -25.05
N LYS A 124 24.03 -13.69 -24.79
CA LYS A 124 24.30 -14.83 -25.65
C LYS A 124 23.12 -15.80 -25.84
N THR A 125 22.14 -15.79 -24.95
CA THR A 125 20.93 -16.61 -25.12
C THR A 125 19.89 -15.94 -26.06
N SER A 126 20.04 -14.65 -26.35
CA SER A 126 19.01 -13.85 -27.01
C SER A 126 19.48 -13.18 -28.31
N ALA A 127 20.78 -13.03 -28.53
CA ALA A 127 21.38 -12.48 -29.73
C ALA A 127 22.32 -13.47 -30.40
N THR A 128 22.25 -13.55 -31.74
CA THR A 128 23.05 -14.51 -32.54
C THR A 128 24.21 -13.84 -33.27
N SER A 129 24.07 -12.54 -33.67
CA SER A 129 25.15 -11.78 -34.31
C SER A 129 26.20 -11.38 -33.27
N PRO A 130 27.52 -11.62 -33.53
CA PRO A 130 28.59 -11.20 -32.64
C PRO A 130 28.56 -9.68 -32.31
N GLU A 131 28.26 -8.86 -33.29
CA GLU A 131 28.19 -7.41 -33.15
C GLU A 131 27.01 -6.99 -32.25
N ALA A 132 25.81 -7.57 -32.47
CA ALA A 132 24.66 -7.33 -31.62
C ALA A 132 24.90 -7.81 -30.17
N VAL A 133 25.63 -8.89 -29.95
CA VAL A 133 26.03 -9.36 -28.62
C VAL A 133 26.93 -8.34 -27.93
N GLU A 134 27.92 -7.78 -28.63
CA GLU A 134 28.85 -6.83 -28.05
C GLU A 134 28.15 -5.49 -27.73
N TYR A 135 27.34 -4.97 -28.63
CA TYR A 135 26.51 -3.81 -28.39
C TYR A 135 25.56 -3.99 -27.21
N ALA A 136 24.88 -5.14 -27.12
CA ALA A 136 23.96 -5.43 -26.04
C ALA A 136 24.69 -5.55 -24.68
N VAL A 137 25.89 -6.11 -24.64
CA VAL A 137 26.69 -6.20 -23.41
C VAL A 137 27.14 -4.80 -22.95
N ILE A 138 27.64 -3.96 -23.84
CA ILE A 138 28.07 -2.60 -23.52
C ILE A 138 26.89 -1.78 -23.04
N TYR A 139 25.81 -1.70 -23.84
CA TYR A 139 24.58 -0.98 -23.52
C TYR A 139 23.99 -1.45 -22.18
N GLY A 140 23.84 -2.77 -22.02
CA GLY A 140 23.25 -3.37 -20.83
C GLY A 140 24.05 -3.09 -19.56
N ASN A 141 25.38 -3.17 -19.62
CA ASN A 141 26.25 -2.87 -18.47
C ASN A 141 26.12 -1.40 -18.04
N ILE A 142 26.13 -0.48 -19.01
CA ILE A 142 26.01 0.96 -18.70
C ILE A 142 24.64 1.28 -18.11
N VAL A 143 23.55 0.80 -18.75
CA VAL A 143 22.18 1.09 -18.30
C VAL A 143 21.88 0.43 -16.96
N CYS A 144 22.30 -0.82 -16.74
CA CYS A 144 22.05 -1.51 -15.48
C CYS A 144 22.88 -0.94 -14.33
N ALA A 145 24.16 -0.65 -14.56
CA ALA A 145 25.01 0.00 -13.55
C ALA A 145 24.55 1.47 -13.28
N GLY A 146 24.15 2.19 -14.33
CA GLY A 146 23.64 3.54 -14.25
C GLY A 146 22.19 3.67 -13.75
N SER A 147 21.49 2.57 -13.53
CA SER A 147 20.06 2.56 -13.13
C SER A 147 19.77 3.15 -11.75
N ILE A 148 20.78 3.62 -11.00
CA ILE A 148 20.61 4.33 -9.72
C ILE A 148 19.58 5.47 -9.84
N GLY A 149 19.59 6.18 -10.97
CA GLY A 149 18.63 7.23 -11.27
C GLY A 149 17.19 6.73 -11.23
N VAL A 150 16.91 5.57 -11.85
CA VAL A 150 15.58 4.96 -11.87
C VAL A 150 15.12 4.51 -10.51
N PHE A 151 16.00 3.85 -9.73
CA PHE A 151 15.65 3.38 -8.38
C PHE A 151 15.34 4.52 -7.44
N LEU A 152 16.11 5.60 -7.48
CA LEU A 152 15.90 6.79 -6.64
C LEU A 152 14.68 7.59 -7.11
N GLU A 153 14.56 7.85 -8.42
CA GLU A 153 13.42 8.58 -8.99
C GLU A 153 12.12 7.85 -8.70
N GLY A 154 12.06 6.52 -8.93
CA GLY A 154 10.90 5.70 -8.68
C GLY A 154 10.43 5.77 -7.20
N ASN A 155 11.37 5.72 -6.24
CA ASN A 155 11.04 5.86 -4.83
C ASN A 155 10.59 7.28 -4.47
N TRP A 156 11.36 8.31 -4.83
CA TRP A 156 11.08 9.70 -4.46
C TRP A 156 9.83 10.26 -5.13
N THR A 157 9.54 9.83 -6.36
CA THR A 157 8.25 10.09 -7.02
C THR A 157 7.09 9.59 -6.16
N LYS A 158 7.17 8.39 -5.62
CA LYS A 158 6.13 7.82 -4.77
C LYS A 158 6.01 8.52 -3.41
N VAL A 159 7.10 9.03 -2.87
CA VAL A 159 7.10 9.91 -1.68
C VAL A 159 6.31 11.20 -1.96
N HIS A 160 6.57 11.89 -3.08
CA HIS A 160 5.80 13.08 -3.46
C HIS A 160 4.32 12.78 -3.69
N GLN A 161 4.00 11.64 -4.33
CA GLN A 161 2.62 11.21 -4.54
C GLN A 161 1.89 10.97 -3.21
N ALA A 162 2.56 10.41 -2.19
CA ALA A 162 1.99 10.26 -0.85
C ALA A 162 1.66 11.61 -0.18
N HIS A 163 2.42 12.66 -0.50
CA HIS A 163 2.14 14.04 -0.08
C HIS A 163 1.08 14.77 -0.92
N GLY A 164 0.56 14.14 -1.98
CA GLY A 164 -0.38 14.78 -2.91
C GLY A 164 0.27 15.72 -3.93
N ASN A 165 1.60 15.75 -3.99
CA ASN A 165 2.34 16.57 -4.94
C ASN A 165 2.68 15.76 -6.19
N MET A 166 1.84 15.84 -7.22
CA MET A 166 2.05 15.18 -8.51
C MET A 166 2.84 16.04 -9.52
N ARG A 167 2.94 17.35 -9.29
CA ARG A 167 3.60 18.27 -10.22
C ARG A 167 5.12 18.06 -10.27
N ARG A 168 5.74 17.82 -9.11
CA ARG A 168 7.20 17.65 -9.04
C ARG A 168 7.68 16.39 -9.76
N PRO A 169 7.09 15.20 -9.55
CA PRO A 169 7.34 14.01 -10.36
C PRO A 169 7.14 14.25 -11.85
N MET A 170 6.05 14.93 -12.24
CA MET A 170 5.80 15.28 -13.64
C MET A 170 6.96 16.11 -14.24
N ILE A 171 7.37 17.19 -13.56
CA ILE A 171 8.48 18.03 -14.03
C ILE A 171 9.77 17.21 -14.15
N ALA A 172 10.05 16.36 -13.15
CA ALA A 172 11.24 15.51 -13.17
C ALA A 172 11.24 14.53 -14.36
N GLN A 173 10.14 13.84 -14.61
CA GLN A 173 10.01 12.89 -15.71
C GLN A 173 10.07 13.60 -17.07
N ILE A 174 9.41 14.76 -17.23
CA ILE A 174 9.49 15.55 -18.45
C ILE A 174 10.92 16.04 -18.72
N THR A 175 11.58 16.58 -17.68
CA THR A 175 12.96 17.04 -17.82
C THR A 175 13.91 15.90 -18.16
N GLY A 176 13.76 14.74 -17.49
CA GLY A 176 14.56 13.55 -17.80
C GLY A 176 14.38 13.07 -19.24
N ALA A 177 13.12 13.00 -19.72
CA ALA A 177 12.80 12.63 -21.09
C ALA A 177 13.36 13.63 -22.12
N LEU A 178 13.19 14.94 -21.88
CA LEU A 178 13.74 15.97 -22.76
C LEU A 178 15.26 15.95 -22.78
N THR A 179 15.91 15.74 -21.63
CA THR A 179 17.37 15.59 -21.56
C THR A 179 17.85 14.42 -22.41
N ASN A 180 17.18 13.29 -22.32
CA ASN A 180 17.50 12.12 -23.16
C ASN A 180 17.31 12.43 -24.66
N ILE A 181 16.14 12.95 -25.09
CA ILE A 181 15.85 13.32 -26.47
C ILE A 181 16.90 14.28 -27.07
N ILE A 182 17.39 15.23 -26.27
CA ILE A 182 18.41 16.20 -26.72
C ILE A 182 19.78 15.53 -26.81
N LEU A 183 20.11 14.66 -25.84
CA LEU A 183 21.42 14.02 -25.77
C LEU A 183 21.58 12.87 -26.77
N ASP A 184 20.49 12.17 -27.13
CA ASP A 184 20.53 11.06 -28.09
C ASP A 184 21.24 11.42 -29.38
N PRO A 185 20.79 12.43 -30.19
CA PRO A 185 21.47 12.77 -31.44
C PRO A 185 22.91 13.28 -31.23
N ILE A 186 23.17 13.97 -30.08
CA ILE A 186 24.48 14.52 -29.78
C ILE A 186 25.50 13.40 -29.49
N LEU A 187 25.09 12.41 -28.68
CA LEU A 187 25.98 11.34 -28.24
C LEU A 187 26.05 10.17 -29.21
N ILE A 188 25.00 9.95 -30.01
CA ILE A 188 24.98 8.90 -31.04
C ILE A 188 25.79 9.33 -32.27
N PHE A 189 25.60 10.59 -32.75
CA PHE A 189 26.16 11.04 -34.02
C PHE A 189 27.30 12.04 -33.90
N GLY A 190 27.53 12.67 -32.71
CA GLY A 190 28.43 13.83 -32.62
C GLY A 190 29.62 13.68 -31.71
N ILE A 191 29.46 13.15 -30.51
CA ILE A 191 30.50 13.19 -29.47
C ILE A 191 30.57 11.84 -28.75
N GLY A 192 31.58 11.04 -29.02
CA GLY A 192 31.82 9.80 -28.26
C GLY A 192 32.66 8.78 -29.03
N PRO A 193 33.39 7.91 -28.35
CA PRO A 193 34.21 6.88 -28.98
C PRO A 193 33.40 5.71 -29.55
N ALA A 194 32.14 5.52 -29.09
CA ALA A 194 31.24 4.47 -29.53
C ALA A 194 29.79 4.92 -29.39
N PRO A 195 28.98 4.94 -30.47
CA PRO A 195 27.57 5.37 -30.45
C PRO A 195 26.68 4.60 -29.50
N GLU A 196 26.90 3.31 -29.30
CA GLU A 196 26.18 2.47 -28.36
C GLU A 196 26.38 2.90 -26.89
N MET A 197 27.57 3.46 -26.58
CA MET A 197 27.82 4.09 -25.28
C MET A 197 27.06 5.41 -25.16
N GLY A 198 26.85 6.11 -26.27
CA GLY A 198 26.09 7.35 -26.34
C GLY A 198 24.62 7.16 -25.98
N VAL A 199 23.98 6.16 -26.58
CA VAL A 199 22.56 5.80 -26.27
C VAL A 199 22.39 5.49 -24.79
N ALA A 200 23.24 4.61 -24.27
CA ALA A 200 23.19 4.26 -22.84
C ALA A 200 23.47 5.46 -21.94
N GLY A 201 24.44 6.31 -22.32
CA GLY A 201 24.80 7.52 -21.59
C GLY A 201 23.67 8.54 -21.53
N ALA A 202 23.01 8.82 -22.65
CA ALA A 202 21.87 9.72 -22.71
C ALA A 202 20.72 9.27 -21.79
N THR A 203 20.40 7.97 -21.85
CA THR A 203 19.39 7.35 -20.97
C THR A 203 19.73 7.51 -19.50
N VAL A 204 20.96 7.18 -19.09
CA VAL A 204 21.41 7.28 -17.68
C VAL A 204 21.43 8.74 -17.21
N ILE A 205 21.93 9.67 -18.01
CA ILE A 205 21.96 11.09 -17.67
C ILE A 205 20.53 11.62 -17.50
N GLY A 206 19.62 11.31 -18.40
CA GLY A 206 18.20 11.69 -18.29
C GLY A 206 17.56 11.19 -17.01
N GLN A 207 17.81 9.93 -16.63
CA GLN A 207 17.31 9.32 -15.40
C GLN A 207 17.90 9.98 -14.15
N ILE A 208 19.19 10.31 -14.15
CA ILE A 208 19.84 11.03 -13.04
C ILE A 208 19.29 12.44 -12.90
N CYS A 209 19.10 13.16 -14.00
CA CYS A 209 18.48 14.50 -13.99
C CYS A 209 17.08 14.45 -13.37
N ALA A 210 16.25 13.47 -13.75
CA ALA A 210 14.93 13.27 -13.14
C ALA A 210 15.05 12.98 -11.63
N ALA A 211 15.97 12.11 -11.21
CA ALA A 211 16.21 11.79 -9.81
C ALA A 211 16.63 13.02 -9.00
N VAL A 212 17.52 13.85 -9.53
CA VAL A 212 17.97 15.10 -8.87
C VAL A 212 16.80 16.06 -8.65
N ILE A 213 15.94 16.26 -9.65
CA ILE A 213 14.78 17.16 -9.53
C ILE A 213 13.79 16.65 -8.49
N VAL A 214 13.50 15.34 -8.48
CA VAL A 214 12.53 14.77 -7.56
C VAL A 214 13.08 14.57 -6.17
N SER A 215 14.42 14.58 -5.95
CA SER A 215 15.04 14.45 -4.63
C SER A 215 14.65 15.58 -3.67
N VAL A 216 14.45 16.78 -4.20
CA VAL A 216 14.15 17.96 -3.39
C VAL A 216 12.80 17.83 -2.68
N GLY A 217 12.84 17.65 -1.36
CA GLY A 217 11.65 17.47 -0.51
C GLY A 217 11.16 16.02 -0.39
N ALA A 218 11.86 15.06 -1.03
CA ALA A 218 11.59 13.64 -0.87
C ALA A 218 12.65 12.92 -0.01
N VAL A 219 13.83 13.49 0.11
CA VAL A 219 14.93 12.93 0.91
C VAL A 219 14.60 13.11 2.40
N CYS A 220 14.42 11.98 3.09
CA CYS A 220 14.14 11.91 4.52
C CYS A 220 15.22 11.08 5.22
N LYS A 221 15.43 11.34 6.52
CA LYS A 221 16.35 10.53 7.33
C LYS A 221 15.81 9.09 7.47
N PRO A 222 16.65 8.07 7.23
CA PRO A 222 16.26 6.70 7.48
C PRO A 222 16.04 6.46 8.99
N PRO A 223 15.22 5.48 9.36
CA PRO A 223 15.08 5.06 10.74
C PRO A 223 16.38 4.42 11.24
N GLU A 224 16.56 4.37 12.56
CA GLU A 224 17.67 3.65 13.18
C GLU A 224 17.70 2.18 12.70
N LEU A 225 18.89 1.62 12.51
CA LEU A 225 19.10 0.24 12.03
C LEU A 225 18.29 -0.78 12.83
N ARG A 226 18.15 -0.58 14.15
CA ARG A 226 17.35 -1.43 15.05
C ARG A 226 15.87 -1.50 14.64
N HIS A 227 15.32 -0.42 14.07
CA HIS A 227 13.91 -0.34 13.67
C HIS A 227 13.70 -0.58 12.17
N MET A 228 14.77 -0.58 11.36
CA MET A 228 14.71 -0.67 9.90
C MET A 228 13.97 -1.91 9.41
N ARG A 229 14.19 -3.09 10.03
CA ARG A 229 13.53 -4.35 9.67
C ARG A 229 11.99 -4.23 9.71
N ARG A 230 11.44 -3.46 10.66
CA ARG A 230 9.99 -3.22 10.77
C ARG A 230 9.46 -2.44 9.56
N PHE A 231 10.18 -1.41 9.11
CA PHE A 231 9.80 -0.60 7.94
C PHE A 231 9.93 -1.42 6.65
N ILE A 232 11.02 -2.16 6.48
CA ILE A 232 11.25 -3.04 5.33
C ILE A 232 10.09 -4.03 5.15
N ASN A 233 9.76 -4.78 6.20
CA ASN A 233 8.65 -5.75 6.16
C ASN A 233 7.32 -5.09 5.76
N ARG A 234 7.06 -3.86 6.22
CA ARG A 234 5.84 -3.13 5.90
C ARG A 234 5.82 -2.59 4.49
N ILE A 235 6.93 -2.04 4.04
CA ILE A 235 7.06 -1.54 2.66
C ILE A 235 6.83 -2.68 1.68
N TYR A 236 7.49 -3.82 1.85
CA TYR A 236 7.29 -4.96 0.96
C TYR A 236 5.92 -5.61 1.12
N PHE A 237 5.33 -5.62 2.32
CA PHE A 237 3.95 -6.10 2.50
C PHE A 237 2.94 -5.33 1.64
N PHE A 238 3.14 -4.03 1.41
CA PHE A 238 2.29 -3.22 0.54
C PHE A 238 2.78 -3.17 -0.90
N GLY A 239 4.06 -3.41 -1.15
CA GLY A 239 4.71 -3.25 -2.46
C GLY A 239 4.80 -4.53 -3.28
N TYR A 240 4.82 -5.73 -2.67
CA TYR A 240 5.08 -6.99 -3.39
C TYR A 240 4.10 -7.25 -4.52
N SER A 241 2.82 -6.92 -4.34
CA SER A 241 1.82 -7.11 -5.38
C SER A 241 2.07 -6.23 -6.61
N SER A 242 2.61 -5.03 -6.40
CA SER A 242 2.99 -4.13 -7.51
C SER A 242 4.22 -4.64 -8.26
N ILE A 243 5.21 -5.17 -7.55
CA ILE A 243 6.37 -5.81 -8.16
C ILE A 243 5.92 -6.98 -9.05
N LEU A 244 5.09 -7.86 -8.50
CA LEU A 244 4.56 -9.01 -9.24
C LEU A 244 3.75 -8.60 -10.46
N MET A 245 2.87 -7.57 -10.34
CA MET A 245 2.08 -7.07 -11.47
C MET A 245 2.97 -6.64 -12.64
N GLN A 246 4.06 -5.94 -12.36
CA GLN A 246 5.01 -5.47 -13.38
C GLN A 246 5.80 -6.63 -14.01
N LEU A 247 6.24 -7.59 -13.21
CA LEU A 247 6.94 -8.77 -13.71
C LEU A 247 6.03 -9.66 -14.58
N LEU A 248 4.78 -9.84 -14.17
CA LEU A 248 3.79 -10.62 -14.94
C LEU A 248 3.52 -10.00 -16.31
N TYR A 249 3.58 -8.67 -16.42
CA TYR A 249 3.47 -7.98 -17.71
C TYR A 249 4.51 -8.46 -18.71
N THR A 250 5.77 -8.59 -18.29
CA THR A 250 6.85 -9.09 -19.13
C THR A 250 6.65 -10.55 -19.53
N VAL A 251 6.25 -11.39 -18.55
CA VAL A 251 6.07 -12.83 -18.78
C VAL A 251 5.00 -13.13 -19.82
N TYR A 252 3.84 -12.47 -19.73
CA TYR A 252 2.78 -12.78 -20.67
C TYR A 252 3.07 -12.24 -22.08
N ILE A 253 3.70 -11.08 -22.24
CA ILE A 253 4.13 -10.58 -23.55
C ILE A 253 5.06 -11.59 -24.24
N LEU A 254 6.04 -12.09 -23.51
CA LEU A 254 6.96 -13.09 -24.02
C LEU A 254 6.21 -14.36 -24.48
N ALA A 255 5.28 -14.87 -23.65
CA ALA A 255 4.48 -16.04 -23.97
C ALA A 255 3.64 -15.85 -25.25
N LEU A 256 2.99 -14.69 -25.38
CA LEU A 256 2.19 -14.38 -26.57
C LEU A 256 3.04 -14.26 -27.83
N ASN A 257 4.23 -13.64 -27.74
CA ASN A 257 5.16 -13.54 -28.84
C ASN A 257 5.61 -14.94 -29.32
N ILE A 258 5.92 -15.86 -28.41
CA ILE A 258 6.29 -17.23 -28.75
C ILE A 258 5.16 -17.95 -29.51
N ILE A 259 3.91 -17.79 -29.06
CA ILE A 259 2.76 -18.40 -29.73
C ILE A 259 2.56 -17.81 -31.12
N LEU A 260 2.66 -16.48 -31.30
CA LEU A 260 2.47 -15.81 -32.59
C LEU A 260 3.64 -16.05 -33.57
N ALA A 261 4.85 -16.23 -33.08
CA ALA A 261 6.00 -16.58 -33.91
C ALA A 261 5.78 -17.94 -34.64
N GLY A 262 4.96 -18.80 -34.08
CA GLY A 262 4.53 -20.05 -34.74
C GLY A 262 3.62 -19.81 -35.99
N PHE A 263 3.04 -18.63 -36.16
CA PHE A 263 2.23 -18.29 -37.34
C PHE A 263 3.04 -17.49 -38.36
N SER A 264 3.56 -16.32 -37.96
CA SER A 264 4.37 -15.46 -38.83
C SER A 264 5.01 -14.32 -38.05
N ASP A 265 6.10 -13.76 -38.59
CA ASP A 265 6.72 -12.53 -38.04
C ASP A 265 5.77 -11.31 -38.14
N ALA A 266 4.90 -11.29 -39.15
CA ALA A 266 3.90 -10.25 -39.30
C ALA A 266 2.89 -10.26 -38.12
N ALA A 267 2.50 -11.43 -37.62
CA ALA A 267 1.60 -11.53 -36.47
C ALA A 267 2.27 -11.02 -35.17
N VAL A 268 3.56 -11.31 -34.97
CA VAL A 268 4.35 -10.76 -33.87
C VAL A 268 4.45 -9.23 -33.98
N THR A 269 4.69 -8.73 -35.20
CA THR A 269 4.72 -7.29 -35.47
C THR A 269 3.38 -6.61 -35.14
N VAL A 270 2.25 -7.21 -35.50
CA VAL A 270 0.91 -6.69 -35.17
C VAL A 270 0.72 -6.58 -33.66
N LEU A 271 1.15 -7.60 -32.89
CA LEU A 271 1.09 -7.54 -31.42
C LEU A 271 1.96 -6.40 -30.86
N GLY A 272 3.16 -6.23 -31.39
CA GLY A 272 4.05 -5.13 -31.00
C GLY A 272 3.44 -3.75 -31.28
N LEU A 273 2.83 -3.57 -32.46
CA LEU A 273 2.11 -2.34 -32.83
C LEU A 273 0.90 -2.09 -31.93
N TYR A 274 0.16 -3.15 -31.60
CA TYR A 274 -0.94 -3.07 -30.62
C TYR A 274 -0.45 -2.50 -29.29
N TYR A 275 0.64 -3.02 -28.70
CA TYR A 275 1.15 -2.51 -27.42
C TYR A 275 1.63 -1.07 -27.49
N LYS A 276 2.24 -0.65 -28.59
CA LYS A 276 2.62 0.74 -28.78
C LYS A 276 1.41 1.66 -28.79
N LEU A 277 0.38 1.33 -29.56
CA LEU A 277 -0.87 2.10 -29.64
C LEU A 277 -1.65 2.04 -28.33
N GLN A 278 -1.76 0.86 -27.70
CA GLN A 278 -2.37 0.70 -26.39
C GLN A 278 -1.76 1.66 -25.37
N SER A 279 -0.44 1.82 -25.37
CA SER A 279 0.23 2.70 -24.42
C SER A 279 -0.30 4.12 -24.45
N PHE A 280 -0.69 4.66 -25.63
CA PHE A 280 -1.30 5.99 -25.75
C PHE A 280 -2.73 6.02 -25.22
N PHE A 281 -3.57 5.10 -25.64
CA PHE A 281 -4.99 5.08 -25.26
C PHE A 281 -5.19 4.77 -23.77
N PHE A 282 -4.27 4.02 -23.17
CA PHE A 282 -4.32 3.63 -21.75
C PHE A 282 -3.67 4.65 -20.81
N ILE A 283 -3.05 5.74 -21.31
CA ILE A 283 -2.47 6.79 -20.45
C ILE A 283 -3.45 7.30 -19.39
N PRO A 284 -4.73 7.61 -19.70
CA PRO A 284 -5.68 8.06 -18.68
C PRO A 284 -5.96 7.00 -17.63
N LEU A 285 -6.05 5.73 -18.02
CA LEU A 285 -6.28 4.60 -17.11
C LEU A 285 -5.08 4.38 -16.18
N PHE A 286 -3.86 4.33 -16.71
CA PHE A 286 -2.65 4.15 -15.92
C PHE A 286 -2.35 5.38 -15.04
N GLY A 287 -2.65 6.58 -15.52
CA GLY A 287 -2.57 7.81 -14.75
C GLY A 287 -3.49 7.79 -13.53
N LEU A 288 -4.75 7.42 -13.72
CA LEU A 288 -5.72 7.24 -12.64
C LEU A 288 -5.30 6.11 -11.69
N GLN A 289 -4.88 4.95 -12.22
CA GLN A 289 -4.35 3.85 -11.43
C GLN A 289 -3.28 4.31 -10.43
N THR A 290 -2.35 5.13 -10.88
CA THR A 290 -1.28 5.67 -10.05
C THR A 290 -1.81 6.64 -8.98
N CYS A 291 -2.77 7.51 -9.35
CA CYS A 291 -3.29 8.55 -8.48
C CYS A 291 -4.24 8.04 -7.40
N ILE A 292 -5.02 6.98 -7.68
CA ILE A 292 -6.01 6.47 -6.72
C ILE A 292 -5.37 5.74 -5.53
N VAL A 293 -4.16 5.20 -5.66
CA VAL A 293 -3.49 4.45 -4.59
C VAL A 293 -3.34 5.27 -3.30
N PRO A 294 -2.71 6.45 -3.28
CA PRO A 294 -2.60 7.24 -2.06
C PRO A 294 -3.96 7.74 -1.55
N VAL A 295 -4.90 8.08 -2.44
CA VAL A 295 -6.24 8.54 -2.06
C VAL A 295 -7.02 7.44 -1.34
N LEU A 296 -7.03 6.24 -1.91
CA LEU A 296 -7.69 5.07 -1.32
C LEU A 296 -7.02 4.66 -0.01
N SER A 297 -5.67 4.59 0.02
CA SER A 297 -4.91 4.19 1.20
C SER A 297 -5.15 5.14 2.38
N PHE A 298 -5.23 6.45 2.11
CA PHE A 298 -5.49 7.47 3.12
C PHE A 298 -6.92 7.37 3.66
N ASN A 299 -7.94 7.36 2.78
CA ASN A 299 -9.35 7.34 3.21
C ASN A 299 -9.73 6.00 3.85
N PHE A 300 -9.18 4.88 3.36
CA PHE A 300 -9.35 3.57 3.98
C PHE A 300 -8.76 3.53 5.40
N ALA A 301 -7.56 4.11 5.60
CA ALA A 301 -6.94 4.19 6.93
C ALA A 301 -7.71 5.10 7.91
N LYS A 302 -8.48 6.10 7.39
CA LYS A 302 -9.42 6.90 8.19
C LYS A 302 -10.76 6.20 8.45
N GLY A 303 -11.01 5.05 7.83
CA GLY A 303 -12.28 4.32 7.94
C GLY A 303 -13.40 4.89 7.07
N ASP A 304 -13.10 5.79 6.12
CA ASP A 304 -14.09 6.41 5.25
C ASP A 304 -14.33 5.58 3.98
N GLY A 305 -15.15 4.54 4.11
CA GLY A 305 -15.53 3.66 3.02
C GLY A 305 -16.36 4.36 1.93
N GLN A 306 -17.10 5.43 2.29
CA GLN A 306 -17.90 6.19 1.33
C GLN A 306 -16.99 6.94 0.34
N ARG A 307 -15.94 7.60 0.83
CA ARG A 307 -14.96 8.28 -0.02
C ARG A 307 -14.17 7.30 -0.88
N CYS A 308 -13.82 6.12 -0.34
CA CYS A 308 -13.22 5.06 -1.15
C CYS A 308 -14.12 4.64 -2.31
N ARG A 309 -15.42 4.43 -2.07
CA ARG A 309 -16.41 4.10 -3.10
C ARG A 309 -16.57 5.23 -4.13
N GLN A 310 -16.61 6.49 -3.70
CA GLN A 310 -16.68 7.65 -4.60
C GLN A 310 -15.44 7.72 -5.49
N THR A 311 -14.24 7.49 -4.95
CA THR A 311 -12.99 7.45 -5.70
C THR A 311 -13.03 6.38 -6.78
N MET A 312 -13.48 5.16 -6.44
CA MET A 312 -13.58 4.05 -7.39
C MET A 312 -14.60 4.33 -8.48
N ASN A 313 -15.82 4.77 -8.13
CA ASN A 313 -16.87 5.05 -9.10
C ASN A 313 -16.46 6.12 -10.11
N LEU A 314 -15.84 7.21 -9.64
CA LEU A 314 -15.37 8.28 -10.50
C LEU A 314 -14.23 7.82 -11.41
N SER A 315 -13.31 7.00 -10.88
CA SER A 315 -12.21 6.43 -11.66
C SER A 315 -12.71 5.46 -12.74
N PHE A 316 -13.71 4.63 -12.43
CA PHE A 316 -14.34 3.77 -13.43
C PHE A 316 -15.02 4.59 -14.54
N LEU A 317 -15.77 5.62 -14.16
CA LEU A 317 -16.46 6.48 -15.12
C LEU A 317 -15.47 7.16 -16.07
N ILE A 318 -14.46 7.84 -15.53
CA ILE A 318 -13.46 8.56 -16.35
C ILE A 318 -12.71 7.57 -17.24
N SER A 319 -12.20 6.46 -16.68
CA SER A 319 -11.46 5.47 -17.49
C SER A 319 -12.33 4.85 -18.57
N SER A 320 -13.61 4.52 -18.28
CA SER A 320 -14.50 3.93 -19.28
C SER A 320 -14.80 4.88 -20.43
N VAL A 321 -14.94 6.18 -20.19
CA VAL A 321 -15.13 7.19 -21.25
C VAL A 321 -13.93 7.22 -22.19
N PHE A 322 -12.70 7.26 -21.67
CA PHE A 322 -11.50 7.22 -22.49
C PHE A 322 -11.33 5.88 -23.22
N MET A 323 -11.69 4.77 -22.59
CA MET A 323 -11.61 3.45 -23.24
C MET A 323 -12.66 3.30 -24.35
N LEU A 324 -13.84 3.88 -24.22
CA LEU A 324 -14.83 3.93 -25.32
C LEU A 324 -14.28 4.69 -26.53
N LEU A 325 -13.59 5.82 -26.31
CA LEU A 325 -12.90 6.52 -27.39
C LEU A 325 -11.85 5.61 -28.05
N GLY A 326 -11.07 4.87 -27.25
CA GLY A 326 -10.11 3.88 -27.73
C GLY A 326 -10.77 2.78 -28.59
N ILE A 327 -11.94 2.27 -28.17
CA ILE A 327 -12.72 1.29 -28.95
C ILE A 327 -13.10 1.86 -30.31
N VAL A 328 -13.65 3.08 -30.32
CA VAL A 328 -14.05 3.74 -31.58
C VAL A 328 -12.84 3.86 -32.53
N CYS A 329 -11.67 4.26 -32.03
CA CYS A 329 -10.47 4.36 -32.84
C CYS A 329 -10.02 2.99 -33.38
N PHE A 330 -9.95 1.96 -32.53
CA PHE A 330 -9.48 0.62 -32.92
C PHE A 330 -10.44 -0.11 -33.87
N VAL A 331 -11.73 0.15 -33.75
CA VAL A 331 -12.75 -0.48 -34.60
C VAL A 331 -12.92 0.29 -35.93
N SER A 332 -12.93 1.64 -35.89
CA SER A 332 -13.22 2.44 -37.08
C SER A 332 -12.00 2.75 -37.94
N PHE A 333 -10.79 2.83 -37.34
CA PHE A 333 -9.58 3.30 -37.99
C PHE A 333 -8.38 2.33 -37.87
N PRO A 334 -8.53 0.99 -37.94
CA PRO A 334 -7.41 0.06 -37.73
C PRO A 334 -6.32 0.25 -38.82
N VAL A 335 -6.69 0.35 -40.07
CA VAL A 335 -5.73 0.48 -41.18
C VAL A 335 -4.92 1.78 -41.13
N PRO A 336 -5.51 2.97 -40.95
CA PRO A 336 -4.75 4.20 -40.76
C PRO A 336 -3.77 4.12 -39.58
N MET A 337 -4.18 3.51 -38.44
CA MET A 337 -3.33 3.37 -37.28
C MET A 337 -2.13 2.45 -37.52
N ILE A 338 -2.30 1.36 -38.29
CA ILE A 338 -1.20 0.45 -38.63
C ILE A 338 -0.23 1.10 -39.58
N ARG A 339 -0.74 1.85 -40.62
CA ARG A 339 0.09 2.55 -41.61
C ARG A 339 0.99 3.64 -41.01
N LEU A 340 0.71 4.12 -39.81
CA LEU A 340 1.63 5.03 -39.11
C LEU A 340 2.98 4.36 -38.77
N PHE A 341 3.02 3.01 -38.78
CA PHE A 341 4.20 2.26 -38.33
C PHE A 341 4.69 1.21 -39.33
N SER A 342 3.85 0.76 -40.27
CA SER A 342 4.21 -0.29 -41.23
C SER A 342 3.38 -0.23 -42.49
N ASP A 343 4.06 -0.29 -43.65
CA ASP A 343 3.44 -0.39 -44.98
C ASP A 343 3.32 -1.85 -45.48
N SER A 344 3.73 -2.83 -44.68
CA SER A 344 3.63 -4.25 -45.02
C SER A 344 2.18 -4.68 -45.20
N SER A 345 1.85 -5.20 -46.38
CA SER A 345 0.50 -5.70 -46.69
C SER A 345 0.05 -6.81 -45.74
N GLN A 346 0.96 -7.71 -45.35
CA GLN A 346 0.67 -8.79 -44.42
C GLN A 346 0.33 -8.27 -43.00
N VAL A 347 1.09 -7.29 -42.51
CA VAL A 347 0.84 -6.66 -41.21
C VAL A 347 -0.51 -5.91 -41.23
N ILE A 348 -0.85 -5.24 -42.33
CA ILE A 348 -2.13 -4.55 -42.49
C ILE A 348 -3.31 -5.53 -42.50
N GLU A 349 -3.21 -6.64 -43.22
CA GLU A 349 -4.28 -7.66 -43.28
C GLU A 349 -4.55 -8.29 -41.96
N ILE A 350 -3.51 -8.71 -41.22
CA ILE A 350 -3.65 -9.30 -39.87
C ILE A 350 -4.19 -8.24 -38.91
N GLY A 351 -3.62 -7.05 -38.90
CA GLY A 351 -3.98 -5.99 -37.97
C GLY A 351 -5.37 -5.43 -38.15
N LYS A 352 -5.87 -5.40 -39.43
CA LYS A 352 -7.25 -5.03 -39.74
C LYS A 352 -8.29 -5.90 -39.02
N ILE A 353 -7.96 -7.16 -38.75
CA ILE A 353 -8.82 -8.10 -38.03
C ILE A 353 -8.52 -8.02 -36.52
N ALA A 354 -7.24 -8.00 -36.16
CA ALA A 354 -6.80 -8.04 -34.76
C ALA A 354 -7.27 -6.83 -33.95
N PHE A 355 -7.07 -5.61 -34.46
CA PHE A 355 -7.33 -4.37 -33.71
C PHE A 355 -8.80 -4.19 -33.31
N PRO A 356 -9.79 -4.36 -34.20
CA PRO A 356 -11.20 -4.31 -33.80
C PRO A 356 -11.54 -5.34 -32.73
N ILE A 357 -11.06 -6.58 -32.86
CA ILE A 357 -11.32 -7.64 -31.89
C ILE A 357 -10.75 -7.27 -30.52
N ILE A 358 -9.46 -6.93 -30.45
CA ILE A 358 -8.80 -6.55 -29.20
C ILE A 358 -9.46 -5.31 -28.57
N GLY A 359 -9.80 -4.32 -29.40
CA GLY A 359 -10.42 -3.06 -28.97
C GLY A 359 -11.71 -3.29 -28.18
N THR A 360 -12.53 -4.28 -28.52
CA THR A 360 -13.77 -4.59 -27.77
C THR A 360 -13.54 -4.89 -26.29
N GLY A 361 -12.33 -5.33 -25.91
CA GLY A 361 -11.95 -5.62 -24.53
C GLY A 361 -11.60 -4.41 -23.68
N PHE A 362 -11.47 -3.20 -24.22
CA PHE A 362 -10.90 -2.05 -23.51
C PHE A 362 -11.72 -1.59 -22.30
N VAL A 363 -13.05 -1.63 -22.36
CA VAL A 363 -13.88 -1.31 -21.19
C VAL A 363 -13.74 -2.38 -20.09
N SER A 364 -13.64 -3.66 -20.46
CA SER A 364 -13.39 -4.74 -19.50
C SER A 364 -12.01 -4.60 -18.84
N ALA A 365 -11.00 -4.11 -19.58
CA ALA A 365 -9.66 -3.86 -19.08
C ALA A 365 -9.63 -2.80 -17.97
N VAL A 366 -10.58 -1.83 -17.97
CA VAL A 366 -10.71 -0.86 -16.86
C VAL A 366 -10.88 -1.59 -15.53
N PHE A 367 -11.78 -2.57 -15.49
CA PHE A 367 -12.02 -3.36 -14.27
C PHE A 367 -10.84 -4.27 -13.97
N GLY A 368 -10.25 -4.91 -14.99
CA GLY A 368 -9.08 -5.78 -14.86
C GLY A 368 -7.84 -5.07 -14.30
N ILE A 369 -7.71 -3.74 -14.45
CA ILE A 369 -6.56 -2.94 -14.00
C ILE A 369 -6.86 -2.21 -12.68
N ILE A 370 -8.03 -1.58 -12.55
CA ILE A 370 -8.36 -0.77 -11.37
C ILE A 370 -8.68 -1.63 -10.15
N MET A 371 -9.29 -2.83 -10.32
CA MET A 371 -9.62 -3.69 -9.19
C MET A 371 -8.40 -4.23 -8.43
N PRO A 372 -7.36 -4.78 -9.08
CA PRO A 372 -6.13 -5.13 -8.37
C PRO A 372 -5.52 -3.95 -7.62
N THR A 373 -5.55 -2.75 -8.21
CA THR A 373 -5.04 -1.53 -7.59
C THR A 373 -5.83 -1.13 -6.35
N PHE A 374 -7.16 -1.29 -6.37
CA PHE A 374 -8.00 -1.10 -5.19
C PHE A 374 -7.58 -2.04 -4.05
N PHE A 375 -7.48 -3.34 -4.31
CA PHE A 375 -7.08 -4.31 -3.28
C PHE A 375 -5.66 -4.05 -2.74
N GLN A 376 -4.74 -3.64 -3.61
CA GLN A 376 -3.41 -3.21 -3.21
C GLN A 376 -3.46 -2.00 -2.25
N ALA A 377 -4.21 -0.96 -2.60
CA ALA A 377 -4.32 0.27 -1.82
C ALA A 377 -4.93 0.04 -0.42
N ILE A 378 -5.92 -0.85 -0.31
CA ILE A 378 -6.51 -1.22 0.99
C ILE A 378 -5.69 -2.27 1.77
N GLY A 379 -4.51 -2.70 1.25
CA GLY A 379 -3.59 -3.62 1.90
C GLY A 379 -3.93 -5.10 1.75
N LYS A 380 -4.81 -5.42 0.81
CA LYS A 380 -5.16 -6.80 0.46
C LYS A 380 -4.35 -7.28 -0.74
N GLY A 381 -3.03 -7.29 -0.60
CA GLY A 381 -2.08 -7.62 -1.67
C GLY A 381 -2.29 -9.00 -2.28
N ALA A 382 -2.71 -10.00 -1.49
CA ALA A 382 -3.01 -11.35 -2.01
C ALA A 382 -4.16 -11.35 -3.03
N GLN A 383 -5.24 -10.59 -2.77
CA GLN A 383 -6.35 -10.43 -3.72
C GLN A 383 -5.92 -9.68 -4.97
N SER A 384 -5.10 -8.63 -4.82
CA SER A 384 -4.51 -7.91 -5.95
C SER A 384 -3.67 -8.82 -6.83
N THR A 385 -2.77 -9.59 -6.22
CA THR A 385 -1.92 -10.57 -6.93
C THR A 385 -2.74 -11.66 -7.62
N PHE A 386 -3.76 -12.20 -6.93
CA PHE A 386 -4.65 -13.21 -7.50
C PHE A 386 -5.35 -12.70 -8.77
N LEU A 387 -5.92 -11.49 -8.74
CA LEU A 387 -6.59 -10.91 -9.92
C LEU A 387 -5.60 -10.65 -11.08
N SER A 388 -4.37 -10.24 -10.77
CA SER A 388 -3.35 -10.04 -11.81
C SER A 388 -2.87 -11.35 -12.43
N LEU A 389 -2.68 -12.39 -11.62
CA LEU A 389 -2.36 -13.74 -12.09
C LEU A 389 -3.52 -14.34 -12.90
N LEU A 390 -4.75 -14.18 -12.42
CA LEU A 390 -5.95 -14.65 -13.14
C LEU A 390 -6.01 -14.03 -14.53
N ARG A 391 -5.83 -12.70 -14.63
CA ARG A 391 -5.89 -11.96 -15.89
C ARG A 391 -4.81 -12.40 -16.88
N GLN A 392 -3.57 -12.44 -16.45
CA GLN A 392 -2.40 -12.54 -17.35
C GLN A 392 -1.94 -13.99 -17.55
N ILE A 393 -1.89 -14.79 -16.50
CA ILE A 393 -1.34 -16.15 -16.55
C ILE A 393 -2.45 -17.18 -16.71
N PHE A 394 -3.50 -17.14 -15.90
CA PHE A 394 -4.52 -18.20 -15.91
C PHE A 394 -5.59 -18.02 -16.99
N CYS A 395 -5.84 -16.79 -17.46
CA CYS A 395 -6.80 -16.53 -18.53
C CYS A 395 -6.11 -16.25 -19.86
N LEU A 396 -5.30 -15.17 -19.94
CA LEU A 396 -4.80 -14.69 -21.22
C LEU A 396 -3.93 -15.74 -21.94
N ILE A 397 -2.90 -16.28 -21.30
CA ILE A 397 -1.99 -17.21 -21.95
C ILE A 397 -2.68 -18.52 -22.38
N PRO A 398 -3.44 -19.23 -21.51
CA PRO A 398 -4.10 -20.47 -21.91
C PRO A 398 -5.19 -20.28 -22.97
N ILE A 399 -5.98 -19.22 -22.88
CA ILE A 399 -7.02 -18.91 -23.86
C ILE A 399 -6.38 -18.54 -25.21
N PHE A 400 -5.32 -17.76 -25.19
CA PHE A 400 -4.56 -17.37 -26.37
C PHE A 400 -3.95 -18.60 -27.06
N TRP A 401 -3.35 -19.51 -26.28
CA TRP A 401 -2.83 -20.78 -26.79
C TRP A 401 -3.96 -21.67 -27.34
N ALA A 402 -5.05 -21.85 -26.64
CA ALA A 402 -6.15 -22.68 -27.09
C ALA A 402 -6.77 -22.15 -28.41
N PHE A 403 -6.93 -20.84 -28.52
CA PHE A 403 -7.44 -20.22 -29.75
C PHE A 403 -6.43 -20.23 -30.90
N SER A 404 -5.12 -20.26 -30.60
CA SER A 404 -4.09 -20.43 -31.63
C SER A 404 -4.21 -21.79 -32.36
N LEU A 405 -4.74 -22.82 -31.71
CA LEU A 405 -5.00 -24.12 -32.34
C LEU A 405 -6.14 -24.07 -33.38
N VAL A 406 -7.04 -23.09 -33.26
CA VAL A 406 -8.16 -22.88 -34.21
C VAL A 406 -7.73 -22.02 -35.38
N GLY A 407 -6.87 -21.03 -35.12
CA GLY A 407 -6.31 -20.15 -36.16
C GLY A 407 -6.00 -18.74 -35.64
N LEU A 408 -5.16 -18.03 -36.40
CA LEU A 408 -4.63 -16.71 -36.01
C LEU A 408 -5.74 -15.70 -35.70
N ASN A 409 -6.80 -15.64 -36.47
CA ASN A 409 -7.89 -14.67 -36.29
C ASN A 409 -8.65 -14.91 -34.97
N CYS A 410 -8.84 -16.16 -34.57
CA CYS A 410 -9.47 -16.52 -33.31
C CYS A 410 -8.60 -16.19 -32.10
N THR A 411 -7.27 -16.23 -32.25
CA THR A 411 -6.31 -15.98 -31.18
C THR A 411 -6.52 -14.60 -30.54
N TRP A 412 -6.86 -13.58 -31.32
CA TRP A 412 -7.10 -12.21 -30.81
C TRP A 412 -8.30 -12.08 -29.88
N LEU A 413 -9.26 -13.03 -29.94
CA LEU A 413 -10.41 -13.06 -29.01
C LEU A 413 -10.01 -13.35 -27.56
N ALA A 414 -8.80 -13.87 -27.34
CA ALA A 414 -8.28 -14.10 -26.00
C ALA A 414 -8.19 -12.82 -25.17
N PHE A 415 -7.90 -11.66 -25.80
CA PHE A 415 -7.81 -10.38 -25.11
C PHE A 415 -9.15 -9.95 -24.49
N PRO A 416 -10.25 -9.74 -25.24
CA PRO A 416 -11.51 -9.34 -24.66
C PRO A 416 -12.08 -10.38 -23.70
N LEU A 417 -11.85 -11.68 -23.92
CA LEU A 417 -12.35 -12.72 -23.06
C LEU A 417 -11.62 -12.74 -21.71
N SER A 418 -10.27 -12.70 -21.72
CA SER A 418 -9.48 -12.66 -20.47
C SER A 418 -9.75 -11.40 -19.65
N GLU A 419 -9.85 -10.24 -20.31
CA GLU A 419 -10.20 -8.96 -19.65
C GLU A 419 -11.60 -9.02 -19.04
N THR A 420 -12.56 -9.63 -19.71
CA THR A 420 -13.93 -9.77 -19.19
C THR A 420 -14.00 -10.72 -18.00
N ILE A 421 -13.37 -11.89 -18.09
CA ILE A 421 -13.33 -12.86 -16.97
C ILE A 421 -12.69 -12.22 -15.74
N SER A 422 -11.53 -11.60 -15.90
CA SER A 422 -10.80 -10.97 -14.80
C SER A 422 -11.53 -9.74 -14.25
N GLY A 423 -12.15 -8.94 -15.12
CA GLY A 423 -12.96 -7.78 -14.74
C GLY A 423 -14.19 -8.19 -13.93
N VAL A 424 -14.91 -9.25 -14.35
CA VAL A 424 -16.05 -9.80 -13.61
C VAL A 424 -15.61 -10.37 -12.26
N ALA A 425 -14.53 -11.15 -12.21
CA ALA A 425 -13.98 -11.68 -10.96
C ALA A 425 -13.60 -10.53 -10.00
N GLY A 426 -12.92 -9.50 -10.50
CA GLY A 426 -12.57 -8.30 -9.74
C GLY A 426 -13.81 -7.58 -9.19
N LEU A 427 -14.84 -7.42 -10.01
CA LEU A 427 -16.10 -6.78 -9.62
C LEU A 427 -16.86 -7.58 -8.55
N VAL A 428 -16.89 -8.91 -8.66
CA VAL A 428 -17.50 -9.79 -7.66
C VAL A 428 -16.77 -9.66 -6.32
N MET A 429 -15.43 -9.71 -6.34
CA MET A 429 -14.61 -9.53 -5.13
C MET A 429 -14.79 -8.13 -4.53
N TYR A 430 -14.83 -7.09 -5.35
CA TYR A 430 -15.09 -5.72 -4.92
C TYR A 430 -16.46 -5.57 -4.27
N ARG A 431 -17.53 -6.09 -4.90
CA ARG A 431 -18.88 -6.06 -4.32
C ARG A 431 -18.94 -6.83 -3.00
N ALA A 432 -18.26 -7.98 -2.90
CA ALA A 432 -18.17 -8.74 -1.66
C ALA A 432 -17.47 -7.93 -0.56
N GLU A 433 -16.43 -7.17 -0.91
CA GLU A 433 -15.73 -6.28 0.03
C GLU A 433 -16.61 -5.11 0.48
N LEU A 434 -17.30 -4.46 -0.46
CA LEU A 434 -18.24 -3.39 -0.13
C LEU A 434 -19.41 -3.89 0.74
N LYS A 435 -19.91 -5.12 0.50
CA LYS A 435 -20.94 -5.72 1.38
C LYS A 435 -20.43 -5.92 2.81
N LYS A 436 -19.15 -6.24 2.99
CA LYS A 436 -18.54 -6.28 4.33
C LYS A 436 -18.54 -4.89 4.96
N TRP A 437 -18.26 -3.84 4.20
CA TRP A 437 -18.28 -2.46 4.69
C TRP A 437 -19.71 -1.96 4.95
N SER A 438 -20.70 -2.30 4.09
CA SER A 438 -22.11 -1.87 4.25
C SER A 438 -22.83 -2.63 5.35
N LYS A 439 -22.57 -3.94 5.54
CA LYS A 439 -23.07 -4.66 6.72
C LYS A 439 -22.58 -4.04 8.03
N HIS A 440 -21.44 -3.31 7.97
CA HIS A 440 -20.96 -2.48 9.07
C HIS A 440 -21.65 -1.10 9.15
N SER A 441 -22.24 -0.61 8.06
CA SER A 441 -22.93 0.70 8.01
C SER A 441 -24.45 0.61 8.13
N GLU A 442 -25.09 -0.41 7.60
CA GLU A 442 -26.56 -0.54 7.48
C GLU A 442 -27.23 -1.32 8.62
N GLY A 443 -26.46 -2.02 9.44
CA GLY A 443 -26.96 -2.62 10.69
C GLY A 443 -27.00 -1.66 11.88
N LYS A 444 -26.79 -0.33 11.67
CA LYS A 444 -26.55 0.62 12.76
C LYS A 444 -27.46 1.85 12.70
N LYS A 445 -28.55 1.79 13.37
CA LYS A 445 -28.60 2.44 14.74
C LYS A 445 -27.50 1.77 15.53
N SER A 446 -26.38 2.49 15.67
CA SER A 446 -25.16 1.94 16.27
C SER A 446 -25.52 1.26 17.59
N PRO A 447 -25.22 -0.04 17.81
CA PRO A 447 -25.26 -0.60 19.15
C PRO A 447 -24.36 0.20 20.11
N SER A 448 -23.39 0.97 19.57
CA SER A 448 -22.61 1.92 20.33
C SER A 448 -23.47 2.97 21.02
N ASP A 449 -24.50 3.52 20.35
CA ASP A 449 -25.38 4.53 20.95
C ASP A 449 -26.32 3.94 22.02
N ALA A 450 -26.63 2.64 21.92
CA ALA A 450 -27.39 1.93 22.94
C ALA A 450 -26.53 1.48 24.14
N VAL A 451 -25.21 1.28 23.92
CA VAL A 451 -24.24 0.90 24.97
C VAL A 451 -23.61 2.13 25.62
N LEU A 452 -23.47 3.23 24.88
CA LEU A 452 -23.00 4.51 25.40
C LEU A 452 -24.12 5.18 26.17
N ARG A 453 -24.12 5.04 27.48
CA ARG A 453 -25.06 5.72 28.38
C ARG A 453 -24.58 7.15 28.61
N PRO A 454 -25.38 8.19 28.29
CA PRO A 454 -25.01 9.56 28.66
C PRO A 454 -24.84 9.63 30.17
N SER A 455 -23.71 10.16 30.61
CA SER A 455 -23.46 10.39 32.03
C SER A 455 -23.14 11.87 32.26
N ARG A 456 -23.25 12.33 33.51
CA ARG A 456 -22.94 13.72 33.86
C ARG A 456 -21.45 14.01 33.60
N PRO A 457 -21.05 15.23 33.21
CA PRO A 457 -19.66 15.63 33.20
C PRO A 457 -19.01 15.37 34.58
N GLY A 458 -17.83 14.80 34.61
CA GLY A 458 -17.13 14.47 35.85
C GLY A 458 -15.93 13.55 35.62
N VAL A 459 -15.60 12.70 36.59
CA VAL A 459 -14.38 11.91 36.59
C VAL A 459 -14.41 10.70 35.65
N ILE A 460 -13.33 10.52 34.88
CA ILE A 460 -13.07 9.32 34.07
C ILE A 460 -12.03 8.48 34.80
N ILE A 461 -12.43 7.30 35.26
CA ILE A 461 -11.56 6.41 36.04
C ILE A 461 -11.05 5.28 35.13
N THR A 462 -9.74 5.22 34.92
CA THR A 462 -9.10 4.09 34.21
C THR A 462 -8.43 3.15 35.21
N ILE A 463 -8.67 1.83 35.08
CA ILE A 463 -8.12 0.82 35.99
C ILE A 463 -7.23 -0.16 35.22
N ALA A 464 -5.92 0.02 35.32
CA ALA A 464 -4.94 -0.99 34.98
C ALA A 464 -4.82 -2.00 36.17
N ARG A 465 -4.48 -3.27 35.89
CA ARG A 465 -4.53 -4.30 36.91
C ARG A 465 -3.68 -5.52 36.58
N GLU A 466 -3.10 -6.13 37.58
CA GLU A 466 -2.47 -7.45 37.51
C GLU A 466 -3.49 -8.59 37.40
N HIS A 467 -3.07 -9.73 36.84
CA HIS A 467 -3.94 -10.91 36.73
C HIS A 467 -4.17 -11.51 38.11
N GLY A 468 -5.41 -11.76 38.46
CA GLY A 468 -5.77 -12.26 39.78
C GLY A 468 -5.93 -11.20 40.88
N SER A 469 -5.64 -9.91 40.62
CA SER A 469 -5.76 -8.81 41.61
C SER A 469 -7.18 -8.27 41.85
N SER A 470 -8.22 -8.88 41.39
CA SER A 470 -9.62 -8.40 41.51
C SER A 470 -9.96 -7.07 40.82
N GLY A 471 -9.05 -6.43 40.11
CA GLY A 471 -9.25 -5.07 39.57
C GLY A 471 -10.52 -4.88 38.71
N LYS A 472 -10.98 -5.95 38.01
CA LYS A 472 -12.28 -5.92 37.32
C LYS A 472 -13.46 -5.80 38.27
N GLN A 473 -13.44 -6.54 39.37
CA GLN A 473 -14.53 -6.52 40.34
C GLN A 473 -14.54 -5.21 41.11
N ILE A 474 -13.36 -4.72 41.49
CA ILE A 474 -13.19 -3.41 42.13
C ILE A 474 -13.76 -2.32 41.24
N GLY A 475 -13.40 -2.30 39.95
CA GLY A 475 -13.92 -1.32 38.98
C GLY A 475 -15.45 -1.37 38.84
N LYS A 476 -16.05 -2.57 38.90
CA LYS A 476 -17.49 -2.72 38.85
C LYS A 476 -18.16 -2.10 40.10
N VAL A 477 -17.63 -2.36 41.28
CA VAL A 477 -18.13 -1.79 42.55
C VAL A 477 -17.96 -0.28 42.60
N VAL A 478 -16.82 0.25 42.10
CA VAL A 478 -16.59 1.69 41.97
C VAL A 478 -17.66 2.34 41.07
N ALA A 479 -17.93 1.76 39.90
CA ALA A 479 -18.93 2.27 38.97
C ALA A 479 -20.35 2.24 39.58
N GLU A 480 -20.71 1.18 40.28
CA GLU A 480 -22.00 1.03 40.97
C GLU A 480 -22.16 2.08 42.08
N ARG A 481 -21.13 2.33 42.90
CA ARG A 481 -21.15 3.33 43.97
C ARG A 481 -21.23 4.76 43.47
N LEU A 482 -20.54 5.07 42.37
CA LEU A 482 -20.57 6.40 41.76
C LEU A 482 -21.76 6.61 40.80
N GLY A 483 -22.52 5.55 40.52
CA GLY A 483 -23.65 5.60 39.59
C GLY A 483 -23.25 5.94 38.14
N ILE A 484 -22.03 5.56 37.72
CA ILE A 484 -21.47 5.85 36.41
C ILE A 484 -21.29 4.57 35.59
N PRO A 485 -21.27 4.63 34.24
CA PRO A 485 -21.10 3.48 33.36
C PRO A 485 -19.79 2.73 33.59
N PHE A 486 -19.84 1.40 33.47
CA PHE A 486 -18.71 0.50 33.57
C PHE A 486 -18.39 -0.16 32.21
N TYR A 487 -17.16 -0.04 31.72
CA TYR A 487 -16.71 -0.59 30.45
C TYR A 487 -15.54 -1.56 30.63
N TYR A 488 -15.71 -2.81 30.14
CA TYR A 488 -14.69 -3.86 30.16
C TYR A 488 -14.72 -4.71 28.89
N LYS A 489 -15.67 -5.68 28.78
CA LYS A 489 -15.83 -6.54 27.59
C LYS A 489 -16.55 -5.84 26.45
N GLU A 490 -17.35 -4.89 26.77
CA GLU A 490 -18.13 -4.07 25.83
C GLU A 490 -17.24 -3.35 24.84
N MET A 491 -16.08 -2.85 25.29
CA MET A 491 -15.09 -2.21 24.44
C MET A 491 -14.55 -3.13 23.33
N THR A 492 -14.39 -4.44 23.64
CA THR A 492 -13.97 -5.43 22.63
C THR A 492 -15.04 -5.63 21.56
N ALA A 493 -16.30 -5.63 21.98
CA ALA A 493 -17.43 -5.74 21.07
C ALA A 493 -17.56 -4.51 20.17
N LEU A 494 -17.45 -3.32 20.75
CA LEU A 494 -17.51 -2.05 20.03
C LEU A 494 -16.32 -1.90 19.06
N ALA A 495 -15.11 -2.27 19.50
CA ALA A 495 -13.92 -2.25 18.66
C ALA A 495 -13.98 -3.29 17.53
N ALA A 496 -14.55 -4.47 17.77
CA ALA A 496 -14.79 -5.49 16.74
C ALA A 496 -15.76 -4.96 15.69
N GLU A 497 -16.81 -4.32 16.14
CA GLU A 497 -17.82 -3.73 15.30
C GLU A 497 -17.26 -2.56 14.48
N GLU A 498 -16.48 -1.67 15.09
CA GLU A 498 -15.89 -0.52 14.39
C GLU A 498 -14.76 -0.91 13.43
N SER A 499 -13.97 -1.93 13.77
CA SER A 499 -12.84 -2.39 12.94
C SER A 499 -13.24 -3.40 11.87
N GLY A 500 -14.39 -4.05 11.98
CA GLY A 500 -14.80 -5.15 11.12
C GLY A 500 -14.04 -6.46 11.37
N LEU A 501 -13.34 -6.56 12.48
CA LEU A 501 -12.56 -7.73 12.88
C LEU A 501 -13.37 -8.62 13.81
N ASP A 502 -12.99 -9.92 13.87
CA ASP A 502 -13.61 -10.88 14.77
C ASP A 502 -13.40 -10.45 16.24
N ARG A 503 -14.45 -10.63 17.06
CA ARG A 503 -14.42 -10.38 18.49
C ARG A 503 -13.35 -11.20 19.22
N GLU A 504 -13.20 -12.45 18.83
CA GLU A 504 -12.23 -13.37 19.40
C GLU A 504 -10.81 -12.89 19.08
N PHE A 505 -10.57 -12.47 17.85
CA PHE A 505 -9.31 -11.89 17.41
C PHE A 505 -8.91 -10.62 18.21
N ILE A 506 -9.85 -9.70 18.45
CA ILE A 506 -9.57 -8.48 19.25
C ILE A 506 -9.37 -8.82 20.74
N SER A 507 -10.05 -9.86 21.23
CA SER A 507 -9.83 -10.38 22.58
C SER A 507 -8.42 -10.96 22.73
N ASP A 508 -7.96 -11.71 21.75
CA ASP A 508 -6.68 -12.44 21.76
C ASP A 508 -5.45 -11.54 21.61
N ILE A 509 -5.57 -10.39 20.97
CA ILE A 509 -4.49 -9.39 20.86
C ILE A 509 -3.90 -9.06 22.25
N ASN A 510 -4.70 -9.12 23.30
CA ASN A 510 -4.32 -8.75 24.67
C ASN A 510 -4.07 -9.93 25.59
N ALA A 511 -4.42 -11.16 25.21
CA ALA A 511 -4.48 -12.27 26.15
C ALA A 511 -3.44 -13.39 25.90
N ASN A 512 -3.04 -13.67 24.65
CA ASN A 512 -2.52 -15.00 24.33
C ASN A 512 -1.24 -15.12 23.50
N SER A 513 -0.46 -14.06 23.20
CA SER A 513 0.70 -14.19 22.29
C SER A 513 2.02 -14.55 22.98
N PRO A 514 2.81 -15.51 22.44
CA PRO A 514 4.18 -15.83 22.91
C PRO A 514 5.14 -14.66 22.67
N LYS A 515 6.09 -14.44 23.60
CA LYS A 515 7.02 -13.28 23.61
C LYS A 515 7.75 -12.97 22.31
N ILE A 516 8.10 -13.97 21.51
CA ILE A 516 8.90 -13.80 20.26
C ILE A 516 8.01 -13.47 19.05
N LEU A 517 6.78 -13.98 19.01
CA LEU A 517 5.79 -13.71 17.95
C LEU A 517 4.95 -12.46 18.26
N HIS A 518 4.96 -11.97 19.50
CA HIS A 518 4.11 -10.87 19.95
C HIS A 518 4.45 -9.55 19.25
N ASP A 519 5.72 -9.20 19.11
CA ASP A 519 6.14 -7.98 18.41
C ASP A 519 5.87 -8.08 16.88
N LEU A 520 6.01 -9.27 16.30
CA LEU A 520 5.68 -9.54 14.91
C LEU A 520 4.16 -9.52 14.67
N TYR A 521 3.39 -10.06 15.62
CA TYR A 521 1.93 -10.13 15.60
C TYR A 521 1.29 -8.75 15.83
N LEU A 522 1.76 -7.97 16.81
CA LEU A 522 1.29 -6.59 17.04
C LEU A 522 1.69 -5.63 15.93
N SER A 523 2.66 -6.01 15.10
CA SER A 523 3.03 -5.25 13.92
C SER A 523 2.17 -5.54 12.69
N THR A 524 1.29 -6.56 12.70
CA THR A 524 0.38 -6.82 11.58
C THR A 524 -0.67 -5.70 11.43
N HIS A 525 -0.97 -5.36 10.18
CA HIS A 525 -1.95 -4.30 9.84
C HIS A 525 -3.31 -4.51 10.53
N VAL A 526 -3.75 -5.76 10.63
CA VAL A 526 -5.03 -6.13 11.25
C VAL A 526 -5.03 -5.81 12.75
N VAL A 527 -3.90 -6.03 13.43
CA VAL A 527 -3.76 -5.70 14.86
C VAL A 527 -3.70 -4.18 15.08
N GLN A 528 -3.01 -3.45 14.21
CA GLN A 528 -2.99 -1.98 14.29
C GLN A 528 -4.37 -1.36 14.02
N GLN A 529 -5.15 -1.94 13.11
CA GLN A 529 -6.53 -1.55 12.86
C GLN A 529 -7.40 -1.80 14.11
N ALA A 530 -7.22 -2.93 14.77
CA ALA A 530 -7.91 -3.25 16.02
C ALA A 530 -7.53 -2.28 17.15
N VAL A 531 -6.24 -1.97 17.31
CA VAL A 531 -5.75 -1.01 18.30
C VAL A 531 -6.30 0.38 18.05
N ALA A 532 -6.24 0.86 16.79
CA ALA A 532 -6.78 2.17 16.44
C ALA A 532 -8.31 2.26 16.66
N ALA A 533 -9.06 1.18 16.41
CA ALA A 533 -10.49 1.13 16.71
C ALA A 533 -10.74 1.17 18.23
N GLN A 534 -9.94 0.43 19.03
CA GLN A 534 -10.03 0.50 20.49
C GLN A 534 -9.74 1.92 21.01
N ASP A 535 -8.72 2.59 20.50
CA ASP A 535 -8.37 3.96 20.89
C ASP A 535 -9.52 4.94 20.60
N ARG A 536 -10.16 4.84 19.42
CA ARG A 536 -11.32 5.67 19.10
C ARG A 536 -12.51 5.41 20.00
N ILE A 537 -12.81 4.15 20.28
CA ILE A 537 -13.90 3.77 21.20
C ILE A 537 -13.64 4.29 22.61
N ILE A 538 -12.41 4.17 23.12
CA ILE A 538 -12.03 4.67 24.43
C ILE A 538 -12.24 6.19 24.53
N ARG A 539 -11.79 6.95 23.53
CA ARG A 539 -12.00 8.41 23.47
C ARG A 539 -13.48 8.77 23.41
N ARG A 540 -14.26 8.08 22.57
CA ARG A 540 -15.70 8.29 22.42
C ARG A 540 -16.47 7.97 23.71
N ILE A 541 -16.06 6.93 24.47
CA ILE A 541 -16.61 6.64 25.79
C ILE A 541 -16.33 7.80 26.75
N ALA A 542 -15.11 8.33 26.76
CA ALA A 542 -14.72 9.45 27.61
C ALA A 542 -15.47 10.76 27.27
N GLU A 543 -15.70 11.03 25.99
CA GLU A 543 -16.47 12.20 25.50
C GLU A 543 -17.94 12.17 25.93
N ASN A 544 -18.50 10.98 26.24
CA ASN A 544 -19.89 10.86 26.74
C ASN A 544 -20.06 11.14 28.25
N GLY A 545 -18.96 11.45 28.96
CA GLY A 545 -18.96 11.84 30.36
C GLY A 545 -18.35 10.83 31.31
N SER A 546 -18.67 10.92 32.60
CA SER A 546 -18.08 10.10 33.67
C SER A 546 -18.23 8.60 33.41
N CYS A 547 -17.14 7.84 33.58
CA CYS A 547 -17.14 6.39 33.38
C CYS A 547 -15.97 5.69 34.08
N VAL A 548 -16.10 4.38 34.26
CA VAL A 548 -15.01 3.49 34.69
C VAL A 548 -14.60 2.59 33.53
N ILE A 549 -13.35 2.65 33.12
CA ILE A 549 -12.77 1.86 32.03
C ILE A 549 -11.71 0.92 32.58
N VAL A 550 -11.81 -0.39 32.34
CA VAL A 550 -10.85 -1.37 32.86
C VAL A 550 -9.97 -1.94 31.75
N GLY A 551 -8.69 -1.58 31.77
CA GLY A 551 -7.64 -2.08 30.88
C GLY A 551 -7.55 -1.39 29.52
N ARG A 552 -6.97 -2.08 28.53
CA ARG A 552 -6.81 -1.62 27.14
C ARG A 552 -5.90 -0.39 26.98
N SER A 553 -4.99 -0.19 27.96
CA SER A 553 -4.14 1.01 28.01
C SER A 553 -4.95 2.33 27.96
N ALA A 554 -6.17 2.31 28.50
CA ALA A 554 -7.05 3.48 28.50
C ALA A 554 -6.43 4.67 29.26
N ASP A 555 -5.62 4.38 30.28
CA ASP A 555 -4.80 5.37 31.01
C ASP A 555 -3.84 6.13 30.09
N TYR A 556 -3.27 5.46 29.10
CA TYR A 556 -2.40 6.10 28.10
C TYR A 556 -3.16 6.76 26.97
N VAL A 557 -4.23 6.12 26.48
CA VAL A 557 -5.07 6.66 25.39
C VAL A 557 -5.70 7.99 25.78
N LEU A 558 -6.13 8.12 27.04
CA LEU A 558 -6.78 9.31 27.61
C LEU A 558 -5.83 10.23 28.39
N ARG A 559 -4.52 10.05 28.34
CA ARG A 559 -3.53 10.78 29.16
C ARG A 559 -3.62 12.32 29.08
N ASP A 560 -4.17 12.83 27.98
CA ASP A 560 -4.34 14.27 27.78
C ASP A 560 -5.76 14.76 28.19
N HIS A 561 -6.61 13.89 28.75
CA HIS A 561 -7.96 14.25 29.19
C HIS A 561 -7.90 14.89 30.59
N PRO A 562 -8.50 16.09 30.80
CA PRO A 562 -8.37 16.84 32.05
C PRO A 562 -8.99 16.11 33.25
N ASP A 563 -10.09 15.40 33.05
CA ASP A 563 -10.84 14.75 34.14
C ASP A 563 -10.40 13.27 34.37
N LEU A 564 -9.22 12.88 33.84
CA LEU A 564 -8.72 11.51 33.94
C LEU A 564 -8.15 11.20 35.32
N PHE A 565 -8.57 10.06 35.89
CA PHE A 565 -8.03 9.46 37.11
C PHE A 565 -7.50 8.05 36.80
N ARG A 566 -6.19 7.84 36.96
CA ARG A 566 -5.49 6.61 36.58
C ARG A 566 -5.21 5.75 37.84
N VAL A 567 -5.75 4.55 37.86
CA VAL A 567 -5.60 3.61 38.99
C VAL A 567 -4.88 2.34 38.50
N PHE A 568 -3.95 1.86 39.31
CA PHE A 568 -3.32 0.54 39.17
C PHE A 568 -3.65 -0.36 40.36
N VAL A 569 -4.25 -1.52 40.09
CA VAL A 569 -4.61 -2.51 41.10
C VAL A 569 -3.64 -3.70 41.06
N TYR A 570 -2.93 -3.91 42.11
CA TYR A 570 -1.95 -5.01 42.24
C TYR A 570 -2.26 -5.90 43.46
N ALA A 571 -1.57 -7.03 43.58
CA ALA A 571 -1.54 -7.84 44.79
C ALA A 571 -0.31 -8.77 44.80
N PRO A 572 0.16 -9.21 46.00
CA PRO A 572 1.22 -10.20 46.11
C PRO A 572 0.90 -11.47 45.32
N LYS A 573 1.93 -12.11 44.79
CA LYS A 573 1.80 -13.29 43.92
C LYS A 573 1.03 -14.42 44.58
N ASP A 574 1.32 -14.70 45.86
CA ASP A 574 0.69 -15.79 46.61
C ASP A 574 -0.81 -15.54 46.84
N PHE A 575 -1.18 -14.28 47.08
CA PHE A 575 -2.59 -13.88 47.19
C PHE A 575 -3.31 -14.14 45.89
N ARG A 576 -2.70 -13.77 44.75
CA ARG A 576 -3.27 -13.95 43.42
C ARG A 576 -3.43 -15.43 43.06
N ILE A 577 -2.44 -16.28 43.36
CA ILE A 577 -2.51 -17.74 43.17
C ILE A 577 -3.67 -18.35 43.97
N LYS A 578 -3.73 -18.06 45.28
CA LYS A 578 -4.81 -18.55 46.14
C LYS A 578 -6.19 -18.14 45.60
N ARG A 579 -6.30 -16.92 45.15
CA ARG A 579 -7.54 -16.41 44.63
C ARG A 579 -7.95 -17.06 43.29
N LEU A 580 -7.01 -17.31 42.36
CA LEU A 580 -7.29 -17.99 41.09
C LEU A 580 -7.76 -19.44 41.38
N GLY A 581 -7.15 -20.14 42.29
CA GLY A 581 -7.61 -21.45 42.75
C GLY A 581 -9.05 -21.41 43.29
N LYS A 582 -9.38 -20.41 44.13
CA LYS A 582 -10.71 -20.29 44.73
C LYS A 582 -11.80 -19.89 43.69
N VAL A 583 -11.47 -19.06 42.69
CA VAL A 583 -12.46 -18.49 41.79
C VAL A 583 -12.58 -19.30 40.48
N TYR A 584 -11.48 -19.86 39.96
CA TYR A 584 -11.42 -20.56 38.70
C TYR A 584 -11.08 -22.06 38.84
N GLY A 585 -10.71 -22.53 40.03
CA GLY A 585 -10.32 -23.92 40.24
C GLY A 585 -8.91 -24.25 39.74
N ASP A 586 -8.09 -23.26 39.42
CA ASP A 586 -6.72 -23.47 38.94
C ASP A 586 -5.87 -24.07 40.08
N ASP A 587 -5.06 -25.09 39.76
CA ASP A 587 -3.99 -25.54 40.65
C ASP A 587 -2.88 -24.47 40.77
N PRO A 588 -2.04 -24.48 41.82
CA PRO A 588 -1.06 -23.42 42.03
C PRO A 588 -0.07 -23.20 40.88
N GLU A 589 0.36 -24.27 40.18
CA GLU A 589 1.30 -24.22 39.11
C GLU A 589 0.66 -23.60 37.85
N THR A 590 -0.56 -24.01 37.51
CA THR A 590 -1.36 -23.44 36.43
C THR A 590 -1.70 -21.97 36.70
N ALA A 591 -2.06 -21.63 37.94
CA ALA A 591 -2.34 -20.26 38.36
C ALA A 591 -1.09 -19.35 38.17
N GLU A 592 0.09 -19.83 38.61
CA GLU A 592 1.33 -19.08 38.41
C GLU A 592 1.67 -18.88 36.93
N LYS A 593 1.54 -19.92 36.10
CA LYS A 593 1.76 -19.85 34.66
C LYS A 593 0.81 -18.87 34.01
N ASN A 594 -0.47 -18.85 34.39
CA ASN A 594 -1.49 -17.93 33.92
C ASN A 594 -1.19 -16.47 34.31
N ILE A 595 -0.73 -16.24 35.57
CA ILE A 595 -0.30 -14.92 36.03
C ILE A 595 0.85 -14.40 35.16
N ARG A 596 1.93 -15.19 35.05
CA ARG A 596 3.14 -14.81 34.29
C ARG A 596 2.82 -14.52 32.81
N ARG A 597 1.98 -15.35 32.19
CA ARG A 597 1.55 -15.19 30.80
C ARG A 597 0.70 -13.93 30.60
N SER A 598 -0.31 -13.73 31.44
CA SER A 598 -1.26 -12.62 31.31
C SER A 598 -0.64 -11.26 31.62
N ASP A 599 0.16 -11.17 32.68
CA ASP A 599 0.83 -9.92 33.04
C ASP A 599 1.95 -9.59 32.06
N GLY A 600 2.69 -10.60 31.58
CA GLY A 600 3.67 -10.42 30.50
C GLY A 600 3.05 -9.91 29.19
N ALA A 601 1.88 -10.43 28.82
CA ALA A 601 1.15 -9.97 27.63
C ALA A 601 0.67 -8.51 27.77
N ARG A 602 0.15 -8.13 28.96
CA ARG A 602 -0.27 -6.74 29.25
C ARG A 602 0.90 -5.78 29.24
N ALA A 603 2.02 -6.15 29.85
CA ALA A 603 3.23 -5.33 29.89
C ALA A 603 3.80 -5.12 28.49
N ALA A 604 3.83 -6.16 27.65
CA ALA A 604 4.28 -6.05 26.25
C ALA A 604 3.35 -5.18 25.41
N TYR A 605 2.02 -5.35 25.55
CA TYR A 605 1.02 -4.54 24.87
C TYR A 605 1.14 -3.06 25.27
N TYR A 606 1.23 -2.77 26.57
CA TYR A 606 1.36 -1.42 27.11
C TYR A 606 2.63 -0.73 26.59
N ARG A 607 3.77 -1.42 26.66
CA ARG A 607 5.05 -0.91 26.14
C ARG A 607 5.00 -0.60 24.64
N ASN A 608 4.34 -1.45 23.87
CA ASN A 608 4.25 -1.29 22.43
C ASN A 608 3.39 -0.06 22.03
N ILE A 609 2.32 0.23 22.79
CA ILE A 609 1.43 1.36 22.54
C ILE A 609 2.00 2.66 23.10
N SER A 610 2.52 2.63 24.35
CA SER A 610 2.89 3.83 25.08
C SER A 610 4.39 4.15 25.06
N GLY A 611 5.25 3.15 24.80
CA GLY A 611 6.69 3.24 25.04
C GLY A 611 7.10 3.21 26.52
N ARG A 612 6.13 3.11 27.45
CA ARG A 612 6.33 3.18 28.92
C ARG A 612 6.33 1.78 29.56
N VAL A 613 6.81 1.71 30.79
CA VAL A 613 6.79 0.48 31.57
C VAL A 613 5.43 0.33 32.26
N TRP A 614 4.78 -0.84 32.07
CA TRP A 614 3.50 -1.13 32.70
C TRP A 614 3.66 -1.37 34.21
N GLY A 615 2.80 -0.74 35.00
CA GLY A 615 2.87 -0.81 36.48
C GLY A 615 3.91 0.13 37.10
N GLU A 616 4.55 1.00 36.32
CA GLU A 616 5.47 2.01 36.82
C GLU A 616 4.69 3.16 37.50
N ARG A 617 5.17 3.58 38.67
CA ARG A 617 4.48 4.51 39.54
C ARG A 617 4.07 5.83 38.90
N GLU A 618 4.93 6.37 38.07
CA GLU A 618 4.70 7.65 37.38
C GLU A 618 3.53 7.63 36.38
N ASN A 619 3.08 6.44 35.99
CA ASN A 619 1.99 6.30 35.04
C ASN A 619 0.59 6.38 35.68
N TYR A 620 0.51 6.33 37.02
CA TYR A 620 -0.76 6.22 37.74
C TYR A 620 -0.88 7.25 38.90
N ASP A 621 -2.09 7.76 39.09
CA ASP A 621 -2.41 8.70 40.15
C ASP A 621 -2.61 7.96 41.50
N LEU A 622 -3.06 6.68 41.46
CA LEU A 622 -3.25 5.81 42.61
C LEU A 622 -2.81 4.38 42.29
N MET A 623 -1.98 3.81 43.17
CA MET A 623 -1.66 2.37 43.16
C MET A 623 -2.20 1.72 44.45
N ILE A 624 -3.00 0.66 44.30
CA ILE A 624 -3.69 0.05 45.43
C ILE A 624 -3.50 -1.46 45.46
N SER A 625 -3.16 -2.02 46.65
CA SER A 625 -3.16 -3.46 46.88
C SER A 625 -4.56 -3.94 47.16
N SER A 626 -5.02 -4.97 46.43
CA SER A 626 -6.34 -5.56 46.63
C SER A 626 -6.42 -6.56 47.80
N GLU A 627 -5.34 -6.76 48.56
CA GLU A 627 -5.35 -7.59 49.77
C GLU A 627 -6.31 -7.08 50.84
N ILE A 628 -6.52 -5.76 50.90
CA ILE A 628 -7.47 -5.14 51.82
C ILE A 628 -8.95 -5.45 51.50
N GLY A 629 -9.20 -6.22 50.45
CA GLY A 629 -10.54 -6.58 50.00
C GLY A 629 -11.10 -5.68 48.93
N ILE A 630 -12.12 -6.19 48.20
CA ILE A 630 -12.74 -5.51 47.03
C ILE A 630 -13.46 -4.23 47.49
N GLU A 631 -14.27 -4.32 48.55
CA GLU A 631 -15.08 -3.21 49.04
C GLU A 631 -14.21 -2.06 49.56
N SER A 632 -13.18 -2.38 50.37
CA SER A 632 -12.24 -1.39 50.90
C SER A 632 -11.42 -0.71 49.82
N SER A 633 -10.99 -1.47 48.81
CA SER A 633 -10.27 -0.91 47.65
C SER A 633 -11.16 0.04 46.84
N ALA A 634 -12.43 -0.35 46.62
CA ALA A 634 -13.39 0.48 45.93
C ALA A 634 -13.69 1.79 46.69
N ASP A 635 -13.80 1.71 48.03
CA ASP A 635 -14.04 2.88 48.91
C ASP A 635 -12.91 3.90 48.80
N ILE A 636 -11.66 3.46 48.84
CA ILE A 636 -10.48 4.32 48.69
C ILE A 636 -10.47 5.01 47.29
N ILE A 637 -10.77 4.27 46.22
CA ILE A 637 -10.84 4.80 44.88
C ILE A 637 -11.94 5.88 44.75
N CYS A 638 -13.12 5.61 45.31
CA CYS A 638 -14.23 6.57 45.30
C CYS A 638 -13.90 7.84 46.09
N LYS A 639 -13.28 7.72 47.28
CA LYS A 639 -12.87 8.88 48.09
C LYS A 639 -11.82 9.74 47.37
N TYR A 640 -10.84 9.10 46.75
CA TYR A 640 -9.83 9.82 45.96
C TYR A 640 -10.44 10.54 44.75
N ALA A 641 -11.33 9.88 44.02
CA ALA A 641 -12.04 10.46 42.89
C ALA A 641 -12.84 11.72 43.29
N ALA A 642 -13.57 11.65 44.43
CA ALA A 642 -14.30 12.80 44.97
C ALA A 642 -13.39 13.94 45.42
N ALA A 643 -12.26 13.64 46.03
CA ALA A 643 -11.26 14.63 46.45
C ALA A 643 -10.63 15.33 45.26
N LYS A 644 -10.31 14.59 44.18
CA LYS A 644 -9.77 15.14 42.93
C LYS A 644 -10.78 16.05 42.24
N GLU A 645 -12.05 15.64 42.13
CA GLU A 645 -13.12 16.45 41.53
C GLU A 645 -13.31 17.78 42.28
N ASN A 646 -13.23 17.77 43.61
CA ASN A 646 -13.32 18.98 44.44
C ASN A 646 -12.09 19.91 44.25
N ALA A 647 -10.89 19.34 44.13
CA ALA A 647 -9.67 20.11 43.88
C ALA A 647 -9.70 20.77 42.50
N ASP A 648 -10.15 20.05 41.47
CA ASP A 648 -10.25 20.57 40.09
C ASP A 648 -11.33 21.65 39.98
N ARG A 649 -12.46 21.54 40.74
CA ARG A 649 -13.47 22.62 40.84
C ARG A 649 -12.97 23.85 41.57
N ALA A 650 -12.09 23.70 42.52
CA ALA A 650 -11.51 24.84 43.25
C ALA A 650 -10.42 25.56 42.43
N ALA A 651 -9.80 24.86 41.45
CA ALA A 651 -8.78 25.43 40.57
C ALA A 651 -9.34 26.10 39.30
N ARG A 652 -10.60 25.82 38.97
CA ARG A 652 -11.37 26.51 37.89
C ARG A 652 -12.10 27.71 38.46
#